data_2cb2135dd8983b2a54ad3e581facadc6
#
_entry.id   2cb2135dd8983b2a54ad3e581facadc6
#
_cell.length_a   1.000
_cell.length_b   1.000
_cell.length_c   1.000
_cell.angle_alpha   90.00
_cell.angle_beta   90.00
_cell.angle_gamma   90.00
#
_symmetry.space_group_name_H-M   'P 1'
#
loop_
_entity.id
_entity.type
_entity.pdbx_description
1 polymer ?
#
loop_
_entity_poly.entity_id
_entity_poly.type
_entity_poly.pdbx_seq_one_letter_code
_entity_poly.pdbx_strand_id
1 'polypeptide(L)'
;MVKQKSRIVWLLSFWAVWNHACILYAQNSTDSLQHLNEVLVTARALQKDIIPVQSLSGEQLQRLGSHNVADALRYFSGVQLKDYGGIGGLKTVNIRSMGTNHVGVFYDGIELGNAQNGTVDLGRFSLDNMESVTLYNGQKSAIFQSAKDFGSAGTIYLQTRIPKFEDNKKYNVKATFKTGSFGVVNPAILWEQQINEKLSSSFSAEYLYTTGKYKFRYATEGGYDTTAMRQNGDVNALRIEHGLYGNIKNGYWRTKLYAYFSDRGYPGAIVRNKFTHEDRQNDANFFAQALFRKDFSERYHFLASAKYAYDYLHYLADPNKDESLMYINNRYRQQELYVSTANCFDLTPYWSLNLSADWQFNLLNANLKDFVYPRRNTGLFAAATAFHFDCIQLQASVLGTFVSDRLKENGQPASDKLEWTPSVILSYRPFKKIDLNFRAFYKQIFRMPTLNDLYYTFVGNAYLDPEYTHQYNIGVTYRKDFKNLWMKHIELQADVYYNEVKNKIVATPTSNFFRWTMVNLGEVEIRGIDVAVQTDWQVGKEALLSGRLNYTYQKAQDFTDPDNEFYGGQIPYIPWHSGSAAVNFNWRSWEASYSFIYTGERYSSQANLPVNYQPSWYTSDCSLSKRQRIRSQELKLTLEVNNLLNQQYEVVSCYPMPGINFKFIVQYMF
;
A
#
# COMPACT_ATOMS: atom_id res chain seq x y z
N MET A 1 -6.71 11.37 -37.11
CA MET A 1 -6.61 11.71 -35.65
C MET A 1 -7.56 12.82 -35.16
N VAL A 2 -8.64 13.14 -35.85
CA VAL A 2 -9.58 14.25 -35.51
C VAL A 2 -11.00 13.77 -35.16
N LYS A 3 -11.33 12.50 -35.34
CA LYS A 3 -12.72 11.98 -35.13
C LYS A 3 -13.02 11.37 -33.74
N GLN A 4 -12.08 11.34 -32.84
CA GLN A 4 -12.30 10.72 -31.52
C GLN A 4 -12.51 11.74 -30.37
N LYS A 5 -12.23 13.03 -30.59
CA LYS A 5 -12.43 14.10 -29.59
C LYS A 5 -13.89 14.56 -29.43
N SER A 6 -14.76 14.27 -30.39
CA SER A 6 -16.15 14.79 -30.37
C SER A 6 -17.13 13.93 -29.54
N ARG A 7 -16.81 12.68 -29.20
CA ARG A 7 -17.74 11.80 -28.46
C ARG A 7 -17.69 11.96 -26.95
N ILE A 8 -16.59 12.46 -26.39
CA ILE A 8 -16.45 12.69 -24.93
C ILE A 8 -17.15 13.98 -24.50
N VAL A 9 -17.18 14.98 -25.37
CA VAL A 9 -17.86 16.27 -25.08
C VAL A 9 -19.38 16.11 -25.04
N TRP A 10 -19.97 15.19 -25.79
CA TRP A 10 -21.42 14.93 -25.80
C TRP A 10 -21.92 14.15 -24.59
N LEU A 11 -21.09 13.35 -23.95
CA LEU A 11 -21.43 12.62 -22.71
C LEU A 11 -21.42 13.54 -21.47
N LEU A 12 -20.57 14.56 -21.46
CA LEU A 12 -20.52 15.55 -20.38
C LEU A 12 -21.62 16.60 -20.47
N SER A 13 -22.10 16.92 -21.66
CA SER A 13 -23.20 17.87 -21.85
C SER A 13 -24.60 17.31 -21.54
N PHE A 14 -24.79 15.98 -21.62
CA PHE A 14 -26.09 15.36 -21.29
C PHE A 14 -26.32 15.24 -19.77
N TRP A 15 -25.26 15.31 -18.96
CA TRP A 15 -25.35 15.24 -17.49
C TRP A 15 -25.61 16.60 -16.82
N ALA A 16 -25.25 17.70 -17.51
CA ALA A 16 -25.40 19.06 -17.01
C ALA A 16 -26.86 19.63 -17.11
N VAL A 17 -27.72 19.00 -17.87
CA VAL A 17 -29.09 19.54 -18.17
C VAL A 17 -30.15 19.00 -17.20
N TRP A 18 -29.86 17.99 -16.36
CA TRP A 18 -30.91 17.37 -15.51
C TRP A 18 -30.91 17.81 -14.04
N ASN A 19 -30.12 18.84 -13.65
CA ASN A 19 -30.04 19.29 -12.24
C ASN A 19 -30.45 20.77 -11.99
N HIS A 20 -31.34 21.33 -12.80
CA HIS A 20 -31.89 22.67 -12.52
C HIS A 20 -33.38 22.60 -12.11
N ALA A 21 -33.65 22.17 -10.89
CA ALA A 21 -34.84 22.53 -10.15
C ALA A 21 -34.72 22.14 -8.68
N CYS A 22 -34.43 23.09 -7.83
CA CYS A 22 -35.05 23.32 -6.52
C CYS A 22 -34.26 24.36 -5.75
N ILE A 23 -34.82 25.55 -5.69
CA ILE A 23 -34.33 26.70 -4.91
C ILE A 23 -35.24 26.87 -3.68
N LEU A 24 -34.59 27.16 -2.55
CA LEU A 24 -35.02 27.91 -1.37
C LEU A 24 -36.01 27.29 -0.37
N TYR A 25 -35.54 27.19 0.87
CA TYR A 25 -36.00 27.99 2.01
C TYR A 25 -35.00 27.89 3.16
N ALA A 26 -34.63 29.09 3.67
CA ALA A 26 -33.81 29.25 4.88
C ALA A 26 -34.69 29.47 6.09
N GLN A 27 -34.33 28.88 7.25
CA GLN A 27 -34.68 29.46 8.54
C GLN A 27 -33.63 29.11 9.61
N ASN A 28 -33.35 30.13 10.42
CA ASN A 28 -32.37 30.19 11.50
C ASN A 28 -32.74 29.31 12.70
N SER A 29 -31.76 28.73 13.33
CA SER A 29 -31.68 28.66 14.81
C SER A 29 -30.23 28.54 15.27
N THR A 30 -29.89 29.46 16.15
CA THR A 30 -28.69 29.53 16.99
C THR A 30 -28.65 28.36 17.98
N ASP A 31 -27.51 27.80 18.18
CA ASP A 31 -26.83 27.52 19.47
C ASP A 31 -26.06 26.21 19.46
N SER A 32 -24.88 26.23 19.81
CA SER A 32 -24.15 25.86 21.02
C SER A 32 -22.80 25.19 20.73
N LEU A 33 -21.85 25.73 21.40
CA LEU A 33 -20.49 25.24 21.61
C LEU A 33 -20.49 23.81 22.19
N GLN A 34 -20.29 22.84 21.39
CA GLN A 34 -19.71 21.55 21.79
C GLN A 34 -19.04 20.95 20.55
N HIS A 35 -17.76 20.60 20.66
CA HIS A 35 -17.13 19.52 19.92
C HIS A 35 -15.62 19.73 19.74
N LEU A 36 -14.89 19.50 20.82
CA LEU A 36 -13.46 19.22 20.74
C LEU A 36 -13.08 17.80 21.21
N ASN A 37 -14.07 16.99 21.58
CA ASN A 37 -13.83 15.69 22.21
C ASN A 37 -14.09 14.46 21.32
N GLU A 38 -14.53 14.61 20.08
CA GLU A 38 -15.01 13.46 19.28
C GLU A 38 -13.96 12.85 18.36
N VAL A 39 -12.85 13.54 18.09
CA VAL A 39 -11.82 13.08 17.15
C VAL A 39 -10.91 11.99 17.74
N LEU A 40 -10.88 11.83 19.05
CA LEU A 40 -9.99 10.88 19.74
C LEU A 40 -10.61 9.50 20.01
N VAL A 41 -11.91 9.33 19.82
CA VAL A 41 -12.62 8.14 20.31
C VAL A 41 -12.89 7.08 19.25
N THR A 42 -12.89 7.41 17.96
CA THR A 42 -13.28 6.48 16.90
C THR A 42 -12.24 5.40 16.56
N ALA A 43 -11.02 5.54 17.02
CA ALA A 43 -9.97 4.52 16.83
C ALA A 43 -9.94 3.43 17.91
N ARG A 44 -10.76 3.51 18.95
CA ARG A 44 -10.58 2.75 20.19
C ARG A 44 -11.49 1.54 20.42
N ALA A 45 -12.47 1.32 19.58
CA ALA A 45 -13.38 0.16 19.69
C ALA A 45 -12.91 -1.04 18.85
N LEU A 46 -11.66 -1.04 18.37
CA LEU A 46 -11.11 -2.15 17.62
C LEU A 46 -10.79 -3.29 18.58
N GLN A 47 -11.24 -4.48 18.18
CA GLN A 47 -10.77 -5.76 18.70
C GLN A 47 -9.25 -5.65 18.95
N LYS A 48 -8.80 -5.95 20.17
CA LYS A 48 -7.38 -5.88 20.51
C LYS A 48 -6.61 -6.86 19.62
N ASP A 49 -5.90 -6.34 18.63
CA ASP A 49 -5.15 -7.15 17.69
C ASP A 49 -4.11 -8.02 18.41
N ILE A 50 -4.03 -9.27 17.97
CA ILE A 50 -3.07 -10.26 18.50
C ILE A 50 -1.74 -10.13 17.77
N ILE A 51 -1.78 -9.83 16.47
CA ILE A 51 -0.60 -9.65 15.61
C ILE A 51 -0.15 -8.18 15.63
N PRO A 52 1.16 -7.91 15.43
CA PRO A 52 1.65 -6.54 15.29
C PRO A 52 0.90 -5.80 14.20
N VAL A 53 0.26 -4.72 14.57
CA VAL A 53 -0.48 -3.87 13.66
C VAL A 53 0.00 -2.43 13.75
N GLN A 54 0.17 -1.80 12.61
CA GLN A 54 0.45 -0.38 12.49
C GLN A 54 -0.63 0.24 11.63
N SER A 55 -1.22 1.33 12.06
CA SER A 55 -2.30 1.99 11.34
C SER A 55 -2.09 3.50 11.29
N LEU A 56 -2.43 4.07 10.16
CA LEU A 56 -2.60 5.51 9.94
C LEU A 56 -4.02 5.73 9.46
N SER A 57 -4.76 6.62 10.10
CA SER A 57 -6.16 6.86 9.79
C SER A 57 -6.52 8.34 9.79
N GLY A 58 -7.56 8.70 9.03
CA GLY A 58 -8.18 10.01 9.03
C GLY A 58 -7.18 11.16 8.89
N GLU A 59 -7.13 12.05 9.85
CA GLU A 59 -6.25 13.21 9.84
C GLU A 59 -4.75 12.85 9.91
N GLN A 60 -4.39 11.72 10.52
CA GLN A 60 -2.98 11.29 10.56
C GLN A 60 -2.41 11.09 9.16
N LEU A 61 -3.19 10.49 8.23
CA LEU A 61 -2.79 10.33 6.84
C LEU A 61 -2.58 11.67 6.13
N GLN A 62 -3.43 12.66 6.44
CA GLN A 62 -3.36 13.97 5.81
C GLN A 62 -2.19 14.83 6.31
N ARG A 63 -1.65 14.55 7.51
CA ARG A 63 -0.60 15.32 8.17
C ARG A 63 0.81 14.96 7.73
N LEU A 64 0.99 13.80 7.12
CA LEU A 64 2.32 13.26 6.80
C LEU A 64 2.94 13.80 5.50
N GLY A 65 2.34 14.79 4.84
CA GLY A 65 2.85 15.33 3.58
C GLY A 65 2.89 14.35 2.41
N SER A 66 2.26 13.19 2.56
CA SER A 66 2.29 12.09 1.60
C SER A 66 1.46 12.40 0.35
N HIS A 67 1.98 12.07 -0.84
CA HIS A 67 1.25 12.23 -2.10
C HIS A 67 0.30 11.06 -2.37
N ASN A 68 0.68 9.87 -1.95
CA ASN A 68 -0.03 8.61 -2.21
C ASN A 68 0.17 7.64 -1.05
N VAL A 69 -0.46 6.47 -1.15
CA VAL A 69 -0.38 5.41 -0.14
C VAL A 69 1.05 4.93 0.11
N ALA A 70 1.87 4.82 -0.94
CA ALA A 70 3.26 4.37 -0.80
C ALA A 70 4.08 5.31 0.09
N ASP A 71 3.89 6.62 -0.06
CA ASP A 71 4.59 7.63 0.76
C ASP A 71 4.16 7.54 2.24
N ALA A 72 2.88 7.27 2.52
CA ALA A 72 2.38 7.08 3.88
C ALA A 72 2.98 5.85 4.57
N LEU A 73 3.25 4.79 3.82
CA LEU A 73 3.83 3.54 4.36
C LEU A 73 5.29 3.69 4.82
N ARG A 74 6.01 4.74 4.42
CA ARG A 74 7.36 5.05 4.94
C ARG A 74 7.39 5.31 6.45
N TYR A 75 6.25 5.66 7.02
CA TYR A 75 6.11 5.93 8.45
C TYR A 75 5.75 4.69 9.26
N PHE A 76 5.87 3.49 8.69
CA PHE A 76 5.70 2.22 9.40
C PHE A 76 7.04 1.54 9.63
N SER A 77 7.23 0.93 10.81
CA SER A 77 8.42 0.14 11.10
C SER A 77 8.44 -1.13 10.25
N GLY A 78 9.61 -1.59 9.88
CA GLY A 78 9.81 -2.78 9.04
C GLY A 78 9.48 -2.58 7.56
N VAL A 79 9.11 -1.36 7.14
CA VAL A 79 8.73 -1.05 5.75
C VAL A 79 9.86 -0.36 5.00
N GLN A 80 10.14 -0.86 3.81
CA GLN A 80 11.05 -0.24 2.85
C GLN A 80 10.31 0.05 1.56
N LEU A 81 10.39 1.30 1.12
CA LEU A 81 9.85 1.73 -0.16
C LEU A 81 10.96 1.71 -1.21
N LYS A 82 10.76 1.01 -2.33
CA LYS A 82 11.51 1.22 -3.56
C LYS A 82 10.79 2.27 -4.39
N ASP A 83 11.46 3.38 -4.66
CA ASP A 83 10.95 4.53 -5.40
C ASP A 83 11.93 4.83 -6.54
N TYR A 84 11.45 4.74 -7.77
CA TYR A 84 12.25 4.98 -8.98
C TYR A 84 12.23 6.45 -9.45
N GLY A 85 11.90 7.34 -8.55
CA GLY A 85 12.06 8.78 -8.67
C GLY A 85 10.81 9.55 -9.08
N GLY A 86 10.62 10.68 -8.44
CA GLY A 86 9.56 11.65 -8.75
C GLY A 86 8.14 11.24 -8.37
N ILE A 87 7.18 12.01 -8.86
CA ILE A 87 5.75 11.78 -8.56
C ILE A 87 5.22 10.56 -9.30
N GLY A 88 5.68 10.31 -10.54
CA GLY A 88 5.22 9.24 -11.44
C GLY A 88 6.01 7.94 -11.37
N GLY A 89 7.08 7.86 -10.56
CA GLY A 89 7.89 6.66 -10.43
C GLY A 89 7.08 5.46 -9.90
N LEU A 90 7.47 4.26 -10.32
CA LEU A 90 6.97 3.03 -9.75
C LEU A 90 7.32 2.97 -8.25
N LYS A 91 6.33 2.65 -7.40
CA LYS A 91 6.50 2.58 -5.96
C LYS A 91 6.05 1.22 -5.43
N THR A 92 7.01 0.41 -4.99
CA THR A 92 6.74 -0.90 -4.40
C THR A 92 7.24 -0.97 -2.96
N VAL A 93 6.59 -1.78 -2.14
CA VAL A 93 6.86 -1.90 -0.72
C VAL A 93 7.38 -3.29 -0.40
N ASN A 94 8.42 -3.35 0.40
CA ASN A 94 8.95 -4.55 1.00
C ASN A 94 8.75 -4.48 2.52
N ILE A 95 8.25 -5.55 3.11
CA ILE A 95 8.00 -5.65 4.56
C ILE A 95 9.00 -6.63 5.14
N ARG A 96 9.77 -6.19 6.14
CA ARG A 96 10.77 -7.01 6.84
C ARG A 96 11.69 -7.78 5.88
N SER A 97 12.08 -7.15 4.78
CA SER A 97 13.04 -7.66 3.79
C SER A 97 12.68 -8.97 3.08
N MET A 98 11.46 -9.48 3.24
CA MET A 98 11.03 -10.73 2.60
C MET A 98 10.87 -10.61 1.08
N GLY A 99 10.74 -9.42 0.55
CA GLY A 99 10.53 -9.13 -0.87
C GLY A 99 9.15 -8.54 -1.16
N THR A 100 9.07 -7.77 -2.23
CA THR A 100 7.82 -7.09 -2.63
C THR A 100 6.72 -8.06 -3.05
N ASN A 101 7.08 -9.25 -3.53
CA ASN A 101 6.16 -10.29 -3.98
C ASN A 101 5.51 -11.09 -2.83
N HIS A 102 5.97 -10.89 -1.59
CA HIS A 102 5.41 -11.51 -0.39
C HIS A 102 4.40 -10.60 0.34
N VAL A 103 4.11 -9.42 -0.21
CA VAL A 103 3.21 -8.43 0.38
C VAL A 103 1.82 -8.53 -0.27
N GLY A 104 0.82 -8.88 0.52
CA GLY A 104 -0.59 -8.80 0.11
C GLY A 104 -1.11 -7.37 0.28
N VAL A 105 -1.79 -6.84 -0.72
CA VAL A 105 -2.44 -5.53 -0.68
C VAL A 105 -3.94 -5.73 -0.82
N PHE A 106 -4.71 -5.33 0.17
CA PHE A 106 -6.16 -5.47 0.20
C PHE A 106 -6.83 -4.10 0.11
N TYR A 107 -7.78 -3.97 -0.82
CA TYR A 107 -8.57 -2.77 -1.01
C TYR A 107 -10.02 -3.04 -0.60
N ASP A 108 -10.50 -2.36 0.45
CA ASP A 108 -11.81 -2.61 1.07
C ASP A 108 -12.10 -4.10 1.36
N GLY A 109 -11.06 -4.85 1.75
CA GLY A 109 -11.16 -6.25 2.18
C GLY A 109 -10.95 -7.29 1.08
N ILE A 110 -10.66 -6.90 -0.16
CA ILE A 110 -10.39 -7.83 -1.27
C ILE A 110 -8.98 -7.56 -1.83
N GLU A 111 -8.19 -8.61 -2.03
CA GLU A 111 -6.81 -8.45 -2.50
C GLU A 111 -6.74 -7.86 -3.91
N LEU A 112 -5.79 -6.94 -4.10
CA LEU A 112 -5.37 -6.45 -5.40
C LEU A 112 -4.27 -7.36 -5.94
N GLY A 113 -4.67 -8.32 -6.77
CA GLY A 113 -3.74 -9.27 -7.38
C GLY A 113 -2.96 -8.67 -8.55
N ASN A 114 -1.76 -9.16 -8.78
CA ASN A 114 -1.00 -8.96 -10.01
C ASN A 114 -0.26 -10.27 -10.35
N ALA A 115 -0.92 -11.15 -11.10
CA ALA A 115 -0.34 -12.44 -11.49
C ALA A 115 0.85 -12.29 -12.46
N GLN A 116 0.92 -11.17 -13.19
CA GLN A 116 2.00 -10.89 -14.14
C GLN A 116 3.34 -10.69 -13.41
N ASN A 117 3.39 -9.75 -12.45
CA ASN A 117 4.63 -9.30 -11.79
C ASN A 117 4.68 -9.60 -10.29
N GLY A 118 3.57 -10.02 -9.68
CA GLY A 118 3.47 -10.29 -8.25
C GLY A 118 3.47 -9.05 -7.33
N THR A 119 3.55 -7.85 -7.90
CA THR A 119 3.68 -6.60 -7.13
C THR A 119 2.60 -5.59 -7.49
N VAL A 120 2.18 -4.79 -6.53
CA VAL A 120 1.20 -3.71 -6.71
C VAL A 120 1.92 -2.36 -6.64
N ASP A 121 1.73 -1.50 -7.65
CA ASP A 121 2.18 -0.11 -7.62
C ASP A 121 1.30 0.70 -6.68
N LEU A 122 1.80 0.96 -5.47
CA LEU A 122 1.08 1.72 -4.44
C LEU A 122 1.09 3.24 -4.69
N GLY A 123 1.89 3.72 -5.63
CA GLY A 123 1.90 5.12 -6.06
C GLY A 123 0.62 5.54 -6.78
N ARG A 124 -0.14 4.60 -7.33
CA ARG A 124 -1.39 4.88 -8.03
C ARG A 124 -2.62 5.05 -7.11
N PHE A 125 -2.52 4.82 -5.79
CA PHE A 125 -3.62 4.98 -4.85
C PHE A 125 -3.54 6.31 -4.11
N SER A 126 -4.64 7.08 -4.17
CA SER A 126 -4.77 8.37 -3.50
C SER A 126 -5.09 8.21 -2.01
N LEU A 127 -4.66 9.20 -1.22
CA LEU A 127 -5.05 9.31 0.18
C LEU A 127 -6.35 10.11 0.39
N ASP A 128 -6.88 10.78 -0.64
CA ASP A 128 -8.02 11.70 -0.50
C ASP A 128 -9.34 10.99 -0.13
N ASN A 129 -9.49 9.73 -0.55
CA ASN A 129 -10.64 8.88 -0.23
C ASN A 129 -10.30 7.76 0.78
N MET A 130 -9.10 7.77 1.38
CA MET A 130 -8.72 6.75 2.36
C MET A 130 -9.19 7.11 3.76
N GLU A 131 -9.82 6.15 4.43
CA GLU A 131 -10.12 6.20 5.87
C GLU A 131 -8.91 5.73 6.68
N SER A 132 -8.30 4.61 6.27
CA SER A 132 -7.11 4.07 6.92
C SER A 132 -6.21 3.29 5.97
N VAL A 133 -4.92 3.31 6.31
CA VAL A 133 -3.89 2.41 5.79
C VAL A 133 -3.35 1.62 6.97
N THR A 134 -3.50 0.30 6.92
CA THR A 134 -3.13 -0.59 8.04
C THR A 134 -2.17 -1.65 7.55
N LEU A 135 -1.10 -1.87 8.29
CA LEU A 135 -0.10 -2.89 8.04
C LEU A 135 -0.13 -3.94 9.14
N TYR A 136 -0.23 -5.21 8.74
CA TYR A 136 0.00 -6.37 9.60
C TYR A 136 1.31 -7.06 9.20
N ASN A 137 2.19 -7.28 10.17
CA ASN A 137 3.38 -8.11 9.98
C ASN A 137 3.00 -9.59 10.07
N GLY A 138 2.30 -10.09 9.02
CA GLY A 138 1.68 -11.41 8.97
C GLY A 138 0.28 -11.33 8.36
N GLN A 139 -0.75 -11.65 9.13
CA GLN A 139 -2.17 -11.63 8.74
C GLN A 139 -3.00 -10.84 9.76
N LYS A 140 -4.25 -10.56 9.45
CA LYS A 140 -5.20 -10.00 10.43
C LYS A 140 -5.36 -10.92 11.64
N SER A 141 -5.61 -10.30 12.79
CA SER A 141 -5.88 -11.02 14.04
C SER A 141 -7.24 -11.73 14.06
N ALA A 142 -8.20 -11.32 13.22
CA ALA A 142 -9.51 -11.96 13.13
C ALA A 142 -9.43 -13.21 12.25
N ILE A 143 -9.98 -14.34 12.71
CA ILE A 143 -10.04 -15.56 11.90
C ILE A 143 -11.14 -15.50 10.83
N PHE A 144 -12.20 -14.68 11.02
CA PHE A 144 -13.29 -14.51 10.07
C PHE A 144 -12.86 -13.65 8.89
N GLN A 145 -12.26 -14.29 7.90
CA GLN A 145 -11.70 -13.67 6.70
C GLN A 145 -11.61 -14.66 5.55
N SER A 146 -11.31 -14.19 4.33
CA SER A 146 -11.12 -15.03 3.14
C SER A 146 -9.91 -15.96 3.29
N ALA A 147 -9.83 -17.02 2.48
CA ALA A 147 -8.67 -17.90 2.47
C ALA A 147 -7.40 -17.14 2.03
N LYS A 148 -7.55 -16.22 1.11
CA LYS A 148 -6.45 -15.38 0.59
C LYS A 148 -5.77 -14.52 1.65
N ASP A 149 -6.51 -14.04 2.66
CA ASP A 149 -5.98 -13.25 3.78
C ASP A 149 -4.92 -14.01 4.60
N PHE A 150 -4.91 -15.35 4.56
CA PHE A 150 -3.92 -16.18 5.25
C PHE A 150 -2.62 -16.37 4.46
N GLY A 151 -2.57 -15.98 3.17
CA GLY A 151 -1.52 -16.37 2.23
C GLY A 151 -0.28 -15.46 2.16
N SER A 152 -0.24 -14.30 2.82
CA SER A 152 0.84 -13.32 2.64
C SER A 152 1.75 -13.21 3.85
N ALA A 153 3.02 -12.84 3.63
CA ALA A 153 4.01 -12.64 4.69
C ALA A 153 3.82 -11.33 5.46
N GLY A 154 3.35 -10.32 4.78
CA GLY A 154 2.88 -9.06 5.35
C GLY A 154 1.69 -8.58 4.56
N THR A 155 0.74 -7.92 5.21
CA THR A 155 -0.50 -7.47 4.55
C THR A 155 -0.76 -5.99 4.80
N ILE A 156 -1.10 -5.29 3.72
CA ILE A 156 -1.50 -3.89 3.73
C ILE A 156 -2.99 -3.83 3.42
N TYR A 157 -3.77 -3.22 4.31
CA TYR A 157 -5.19 -2.99 4.09
C TYR A 157 -5.42 -1.50 3.82
N LEU A 158 -5.95 -1.23 2.64
CA LEU A 158 -6.40 0.08 2.20
C LEU A 158 -7.92 0.13 2.39
N GLN A 159 -8.37 0.92 3.32
CA GLN A 159 -9.78 1.07 3.61
C GLN A 159 -10.25 2.45 3.17
N THR A 160 -11.21 2.50 2.25
CA THR A 160 -11.82 3.76 1.82
C THR A 160 -12.87 4.23 2.82
N ARG A 161 -13.19 5.52 2.77
CA ARG A 161 -14.23 6.10 3.61
C ARG A 161 -15.58 5.44 3.33
N ILE A 162 -16.26 5.09 4.42
CA ILE A 162 -17.67 4.72 4.38
C ILE A 162 -18.47 5.98 4.71
N PRO A 163 -19.42 6.39 3.86
CA PRO A 163 -20.20 7.59 4.10
C PRO A 163 -20.89 7.58 5.47
N LYS A 164 -20.72 8.66 6.23
CA LYS A 164 -21.43 8.92 7.49
C LYS A 164 -22.08 10.29 7.38
N PHE A 165 -23.34 10.38 7.77
CA PHE A 165 -24.11 11.59 7.68
C PHE A 165 -24.50 12.05 9.08
N GLU A 166 -24.38 13.35 9.35
CA GLU A 166 -24.95 13.99 10.54
C GLU A 166 -26.48 14.09 10.38
N ASP A 167 -27.18 14.25 11.48
CA ASP A 167 -28.65 14.41 11.49
C ASP A 167 -29.08 15.51 10.51
N ASN A 168 -30.02 15.16 9.62
CA ASN A 168 -30.55 16.01 8.54
C ASN A 168 -29.61 16.31 7.36
N LYS A 169 -28.37 15.83 7.32
CA LYS A 169 -27.51 15.91 6.13
C LYS A 169 -27.68 14.67 5.26
N LYS A 170 -28.02 14.86 3.98
CA LYS A 170 -28.16 13.78 2.99
C LYS A 170 -26.97 13.66 2.04
N TYR A 171 -26.03 14.60 2.09
CA TYR A 171 -24.84 14.61 1.25
C TYR A 171 -23.68 15.28 1.98
N ASN A 172 -22.47 14.80 1.71
CA ASN A 172 -21.22 15.46 2.05
C ASN A 172 -20.42 15.63 0.75
N VAL A 173 -19.81 16.79 0.57
CA VAL A 173 -18.96 17.07 -0.57
C VAL A 173 -17.63 17.62 -0.08
N LYS A 174 -16.53 17.03 -0.53
CA LYS A 174 -15.18 17.52 -0.29
C LYS A 174 -14.51 17.79 -1.64
N ALA A 175 -14.21 19.06 -1.92
CA ALA A 175 -13.40 19.47 -3.06
C ALA A 175 -11.97 19.75 -2.58
N THR A 176 -10.98 19.18 -3.27
CA THR A 176 -9.57 19.35 -2.95
C THR A 176 -8.82 19.83 -4.20
N PHE A 177 -7.96 20.81 -4.05
CA PHE A 177 -7.05 21.26 -5.09
C PHE A 177 -5.63 21.31 -4.53
N LYS A 178 -4.69 20.63 -5.19
CA LYS A 178 -3.28 20.60 -4.80
C LYS A 178 -2.44 21.16 -5.95
N THR A 179 -1.49 22.02 -5.61
CA THR A 179 -0.52 22.59 -6.56
C THR A 179 0.82 22.81 -5.87
N GLY A 180 1.89 23.04 -6.63
CA GLY A 180 3.20 23.27 -6.06
C GLY A 180 4.35 23.00 -7.01
N SER A 181 5.47 22.55 -6.46
CA SER A 181 6.66 22.19 -7.21
C SER A 181 6.34 21.16 -8.29
N PHE A 182 7.19 21.06 -9.30
CA PHE A 182 7.07 20.13 -10.45
C PHE A 182 5.87 20.38 -11.36
N GLY A 183 5.25 21.56 -11.27
CA GLY A 183 4.06 21.92 -12.05
C GLY A 183 2.84 21.05 -11.73
N VAL A 184 2.66 20.68 -10.47
CA VAL A 184 1.53 19.86 -10.02
C VAL A 184 0.22 20.63 -10.14
N VAL A 185 -0.77 19.99 -10.78
CA VAL A 185 -2.18 20.39 -10.83
C VAL A 185 -3.01 19.15 -10.50
N ASN A 186 -3.63 19.13 -9.32
CA ASN A 186 -4.30 17.94 -8.82
C ASN A 186 -5.66 18.28 -8.17
N PRO A 187 -6.71 18.53 -8.99
CA PRO A 187 -8.07 18.64 -8.49
C PRO A 187 -8.65 17.26 -8.14
N ALA A 188 -9.39 17.20 -7.04
CA ALA A 188 -10.13 16.03 -6.61
C ALA A 188 -11.48 16.42 -6.02
N ILE A 189 -12.47 15.54 -6.19
CA ILE A 189 -13.79 15.67 -5.58
C ILE A 189 -14.18 14.33 -4.94
N LEU A 190 -14.75 14.41 -3.75
CA LEU A 190 -15.44 13.32 -3.09
C LEU A 190 -16.86 13.74 -2.81
N TRP A 191 -17.80 13.00 -3.36
CA TRP A 191 -19.25 13.18 -3.17
C TRP A 191 -19.80 11.96 -2.46
N GLU A 192 -20.38 12.15 -1.29
CA GLU A 192 -21.08 11.13 -0.52
C GLU A 192 -22.56 11.49 -0.46
N GLN A 193 -23.45 10.53 -0.68
CA GLN A 193 -24.90 10.74 -0.68
C GLN A 193 -25.62 9.63 0.07
N GLN A 194 -26.54 10.00 0.94
CA GLN A 194 -27.52 9.12 1.53
C GLN A 194 -28.73 9.00 0.60
N ILE A 195 -28.87 7.83 -0.04
CA ILE A 195 -29.99 7.55 -0.96
C ILE A 195 -31.27 7.28 -0.14
N ASN A 196 -31.14 6.48 0.91
CA ASN A 196 -32.16 6.23 1.92
C ASN A 196 -31.50 5.79 3.25
N GLU A 197 -32.30 5.46 4.27
CA GLU A 197 -31.81 5.05 5.60
C GLU A 197 -30.86 3.83 5.58
N LYS A 198 -30.95 2.98 4.54
CA LYS A 198 -30.20 1.73 4.43
C LYS A 198 -29.15 1.74 3.32
N LEU A 199 -29.17 2.76 2.46
CA LEU A 199 -28.32 2.81 1.27
C LEU A 199 -27.64 4.16 1.14
N SER A 200 -26.34 4.13 1.00
CA SER A 200 -25.51 5.30 0.69
C SER A 200 -24.60 5.05 -0.50
N SER A 201 -24.14 6.10 -1.13
CA SER A 201 -23.20 6.06 -2.23
C SER A 201 -22.04 7.03 -1.99
N SER A 202 -20.90 6.69 -2.57
CA SER A 202 -19.70 7.54 -2.59
C SER A 202 -19.17 7.57 -4.02
N PHE A 203 -18.88 8.77 -4.51
CA PHE A 203 -18.20 8.98 -5.79
C PHE A 203 -16.95 9.82 -5.55
N SER A 204 -15.82 9.39 -6.06
CA SER A 204 -14.56 10.13 -6.00
C SER A 204 -13.95 10.21 -7.39
N ALA A 205 -13.49 11.40 -7.76
CA ALA A 205 -12.72 11.62 -8.98
C ALA A 205 -11.51 12.50 -8.67
N GLU A 206 -10.35 12.11 -9.19
CA GLU A 206 -9.10 12.84 -9.02
C GLU A 206 -8.33 12.86 -10.34
N TYR A 207 -7.89 14.03 -10.74
CA TYR A 207 -7.00 14.23 -11.88
C TYR A 207 -5.64 14.72 -11.39
N LEU A 208 -4.57 14.09 -11.85
CA LEU A 208 -3.20 14.47 -11.54
C LEU A 208 -2.46 14.80 -12.83
N TYR A 209 -2.00 16.03 -12.92
CA TYR A 209 -1.01 16.47 -13.90
C TYR A 209 0.24 16.97 -13.20
N THR A 210 1.41 16.62 -13.73
CA THR A 210 2.68 17.17 -13.30
C THR A 210 3.69 17.11 -14.46
N THR A 211 4.58 18.07 -14.54
CA THR A 211 5.72 18.02 -15.47
C THR A 211 6.83 17.09 -14.96
N GLY A 212 6.85 16.80 -13.66
CA GLY A 212 7.85 15.95 -13.00
C GLY A 212 9.30 16.45 -13.10
N LYS A 213 9.51 17.72 -13.52
CA LYS A 213 10.85 18.28 -13.69
C LYS A 213 11.42 18.80 -12.38
N TYR A 214 12.65 18.38 -12.04
CA TYR A 214 13.38 18.89 -10.86
C TYR A 214 14.88 18.89 -11.06
N LYS A 215 15.56 19.77 -10.32
CA LYS A 215 17.02 19.86 -10.29
C LYS A 215 17.59 18.85 -9.31
N PHE A 216 18.73 18.26 -9.66
CA PHE A 216 19.50 17.37 -8.79
C PHE A 216 20.99 17.59 -9.01
N ARG A 217 21.81 17.28 -8.01
CA ARG A 217 23.27 17.29 -8.13
C ARG A 217 23.76 15.93 -8.63
N TYR A 218 24.74 15.97 -9.49
CA TYR A 218 25.35 14.78 -10.07
C TYR A 218 26.87 14.93 -10.04
N ALA A 219 27.56 13.98 -9.41
CA ALA A 219 29.01 13.90 -9.45
C ALA A 219 29.43 13.10 -10.68
N THR A 220 30.22 13.70 -11.56
CA THR A 220 30.77 13.02 -12.74
C THR A 220 31.93 12.12 -12.37
N GLU A 221 32.24 11.12 -13.18
CA GLU A 221 33.42 10.24 -13.01
C GLU A 221 34.76 11.02 -12.90
N GLY A 222 34.80 12.24 -13.44
CA GLY A 222 35.95 13.15 -13.33
C GLY A 222 35.99 13.97 -12.03
N GLY A 223 35.10 13.72 -11.08
CA GLY A 223 35.02 14.44 -9.80
C GLY A 223 34.37 15.81 -9.88
N TYR A 224 33.84 16.21 -11.04
CA TYR A 224 33.09 17.47 -11.17
C TYR A 224 31.66 17.27 -10.70
N ASP A 225 31.26 18.17 -9.80
CA ASP A 225 29.90 18.25 -9.33
C ASP A 225 29.11 19.22 -10.21
N THR A 226 28.01 18.74 -10.77
CA THR A 226 27.14 19.52 -11.65
C THR A 226 25.69 19.43 -11.21
N THR A 227 24.91 20.43 -11.62
CA THR A 227 23.45 20.42 -11.42
C THR A 227 22.79 20.15 -12.76
N ALA A 228 22.04 19.09 -12.82
CA ALA A 228 21.25 18.71 -13.99
C ALA A 228 19.74 18.82 -13.72
N MET A 229 18.97 18.80 -14.80
CA MET A 229 17.50 18.79 -14.74
C MET A 229 17.00 17.39 -15.06
N ARG A 230 16.30 16.77 -14.12
CA ARG A 230 15.53 15.55 -14.39
C ARG A 230 14.34 15.91 -15.26
N GLN A 231 14.15 15.19 -16.35
CA GLN A 231 13.06 15.37 -17.31
C GLN A 231 12.36 14.03 -17.54
N ASN A 232 11.30 14.02 -18.36
CA ASN A 232 10.48 12.83 -18.65
C ASN A 232 9.97 12.12 -17.37
N GLY A 233 9.66 12.88 -16.33
CA GLY A 233 8.99 12.40 -15.12
C GLY A 233 7.54 12.87 -15.04
N ASP A 234 6.99 13.31 -16.17
CA ASP A 234 5.63 13.84 -16.26
C ASP A 234 4.60 12.74 -16.04
N VAL A 235 3.47 13.16 -15.48
CA VAL A 235 2.32 12.30 -15.24
C VAL A 235 1.06 13.01 -15.68
N ASN A 236 0.22 12.29 -16.40
CA ASN A 236 -1.15 12.67 -16.68
C ASN A 236 -2.04 11.48 -16.29
N ALA A 237 -2.76 11.60 -15.18
CA ALA A 237 -3.52 10.49 -14.63
C ALA A 237 -4.93 10.91 -14.19
N LEU A 238 -5.89 10.03 -14.41
CA LEU A 238 -7.27 10.16 -13.96
C LEU A 238 -7.64 8.93 -13.14
N ARG A 239 -8.18 9.16 -11.95
CA ARG A 239 -8.74 8.13 -11.06
C ARG A 239 -10.20 8.42 -10.81
N ILE A 240 -11.04 7.38 -10.93
CA ILE A 240 -12.46 7.45 -10.65
C ILE A 240 -12.84 6.26 -9.79
N GLU A 241 -13.59 6.52 -8.73
CA GLU A 241 -14.10 5.50 -7.83
C GLU A 241 -15.58 5.73 -7.57
N HIS A 242 -16.33 4.65 -7.48
CA HIS A 242 -17.73 4.69 -7.06
C HIS A 242 -18.02 3.53 -6.12
N GLY A 243 -18.63 3.81 -4.98
CA GLY A 243 -19.02 2.84 -3.98
C GLY A 243 -20.50 2.91 -3.64
N LEU A 244 -21.12 1.75 -3.43
CA LEU A 244 -22.45 1.64 -2.84
C LEU A 244 -22.34 0.85 -1.54
N TYR A 245 -23.07 1.30 -0.53
CA TYR A 245 -23.02 0.77 0.84
C TYR A 245 -24.46 0.53 1.30
N GLY A 246 -24.83 -0.74 1.43
CA GLY A 246 -26.15 -1.14 1.87
C GLY A 246 -26.14 -1.82 3.22
N ASN A 247 -27.03 -1.40 4.13
CA ASN A 247 -27.26 -2.05 5.41
C ASN A 247 -28.48 -2.95 5.32
N ILE A 248 -28.35 -4.18 5.83
CA ILE A 248 -29.44 -5.16 5.94
C ILE A 248 -29.57 -5.58 7.41
N LYS A 249 -30.63 -6.28 7.75
CA LYS A 249 -30.82 -6.80 9.11
C LYS A 249 -29.65 -7.76 9.44
N ASN A 250 -28.87 -7.46 10.46
CA ASN A 250 -27.69 -8.21 10.91
C ASN A 250 -26.63 -8.42 9.80
N GLY A 251 -26.35 -7.36 9.03
CA GLY A 251 -25.33 -7.46 8.00
C GLY A 251 -25.26 -6.24 7.11
N TYR A 252 -24.39 -6.31 6.13
CA TYR A 252 -24.21 -5.26 5.13
C TYR A 252 -23.67 -5.83 3.82
N TRP A 253 -23.82 -5.05 2.76
CA TRP A 253 -23.12 -5.28 1.50
C TRP A 253 -22.47 -3.99 1.01
N ARG A 254 -21.41 -4.15 0.25
CA ARG A 254 -20.67 -3.04 -0.34
C ARG A 254 -20.27 -3.41 -1.75
N THR A 255 -20.30 -2.43 -2.64
CA THR A 255 -19.72 -2.55 -3.97
C THR A 255 -18.72 -1.43 -4.22
N LYS A 256 -17.71 -1.68 -5.01
CA LYS A 256 -16.74 -0.69 -5.42
C LYS A 256 -16.41 -0.88 -6.90
N LEU A 257 -16.45 0.22 -7.63
CA LEU A 257 -15.89 0.36 -8.97
C LEU A 257 -14.67 1.26 -8.87
N TYR A 258 -13.59 0.89 -9.49
CA TYR A 258 -12.35 1.65 -9.56
C TYR A 258 -11.86 1.69 -11.00
N ALA A 259 -11.47 2.86 -11.48
CA ALA A 259 -10.83 3.05 -12.76
C ALA A 259 -9.65 4.01 -12.62
N TYR A 260 -8.52 3.63 -13.19
CA TYR A 260 -7.31 4.44 -13.23
C TYR A 260 -6.73 4.43 -14.64
N PHE A 261 -6.43 5.62 -15.16
CA PHE A 261 -5.80 5.81 -16.45
C PHE A 261 -4.59 6.69 -16.25
N SER A 262 -3.46 6.33 -16.83
CA SER A 262 -2.28 7.19 -16.79
C SER A 262 -1.46 7.12 -18.07
N ASP A 263 -0.84 8.25 -18.40
CA ASP A 263 0.28 8.38 -19.32
C ASP A 263 1.42 9.04 -18.54
N ARG A 264 2.55 8.33 -18.41
CA ARG A 264 3.68 8.79 -17.61
C ARG A 264 5.00 8.50 -18.30
N GLY A 265 5.93 9.43 -18.09
CA GLY A 265 7.31 9.28 -18.51
C GLY A 265 8.13 8.53 -17.45
N TYR A 266 9.12 7.79 -17.94
CA TYR A 266 10.14 7.14 -17.11
C TYR A 266 11.50 7.73 -17.44
N PRO A 267 12.04 8.60 -16.56
CA PRO A 267 13.31 9.24 -16.81
C PRO A 267 14.52 8.30 -16.81
N GLY A 268 14.34 7.04 -16.41
CA GLY A 268 15.37 6.00 -16.38
C GLY A 268 16.50 6.23 -15.39
N ALA A 269 17.48 5.35 -15.34
CA ALA A 269 18.68 5.50 -14.53
C ALA A 269 19.66 6.50 -15.18
N ILE A 270 20.39 7.26 -14.38
CA ILE A 270 21.47 8.12 -14.87
C ILE A 270 22.72 7.27 -15.04
N VAL A 271 23.09 7.01 -16.30
CA VAL A 271 24.26 6.23 -16.65
C VAL A 271 25.07 7.01 -17.69
N ARG A 272 26.40 7.10 -17.52
CA ARG A 272 27.32 7.76 -18.46
C ARG A 272 26.90 9.17 -18.86
N ASN A 273 26.54 10.01 -17.87
CA ASN A 273 26.07 11.39 -18.07
C ASN A 273 24.78 11.54 -18.88
N LYS A 274 24.02 10.49 -19.08
CA LYS A 274 22.70 10.54 -19.67
C LYS A 274 21.68 10.81 -18.57
N PHE A 275 21.08 12.00 -18.57
CA PHE A 275 20.25 12.51 -17.49
C PHE A 275 18.75 12.26 -17.68
N THR A 276 18.34 11.86 -18.89
CA THR A 276 16.94 11.59 -19.23
C THR A 276 16.85 10.47 -20.23
N HIS A 277 15.78 9.69 -20.09
CA HIS A 277 15.34 8.73 -21.07
C HIS A 277 13.94 9.12 -21.56
N GLU A 278 13.58 8.68 -22.77
CA GLU A 278 12.29 8.99 -23.40
C GLU A 278 11.26 7.84 -23.24
N ASP A 279 11.51 6.93 -22.30
CA ASP A 279 10.62 5.81 -22.01
C ASP A 279 9.27 6.29 -21.50
N ARG A 280 8.21 5.64 -21.97
CA ARG A 280 6.82 5.97 -21.61
C ARG A 280 6.05 4.75 -21.14
N GLN A 281 5.15 4.95 -20.20
CA GLN A 281 4.19 3.93 -19.82
C GLN A 281 2.77 4.49 -19.80
N ASN A 282 1.86 3.72 -20.42
CA ASN A 282 0.43 3.99 -20.35
C ASN A 282 -0.25 2.85 -19.57
N ASP A 283 -1.04 3.21 -18.58
CA ASP A 283 -1.82 2.26 -17.79
C ASP A 283 -3.32 2.51 -17.95
N ALA A 284 -4.10 1.43 -17.99
CA ALA A 284 -5.54 1.47 -17.83
C ALA A 284 -5.93 0.29 -16.92
N ASN A 285 -6.32 0.61 -15.69
CA ASN A 285 -6.69 -0.38 -14.68
C ASN A 285 -8.14 -0.18 -14.30
N PHE A 286 -8.88 -1.26 -14.24
CA PHE A 286 -10.27 -1.28 -13.83
C PHE A 286 -10.50 -2.46 -12.90
N PHE A 287 -11.23 -2.25 -11.80
CA PHE A 287 -11.82 -3.36 -11.07
C PHE A 287 -13.22 -3.03 -10.57
N ALA A 288 -14.05 -4.05 -10.55
CA ALA A 288 -15.36 -4.07 -9.92
C ALA A 288 -15.34 -5.15 -8.83
N GLN A 289 -15.73 -4.79 -7.62
CA GLN A 289 -15.78 -5.72 -6.49
C GLN A 289 -17.03 -5.57 -5.67
N ALA A 290 -17.45 -6.67 -5.04
CA ALA A 290 -18.58 -6.72 -4.14
C ALA A 290 -18.21 -7.54 -2.90
N LEU A 291 -18.72 -7.13 -1.75
CA LEU A 291 -18.57 -7.81 -0.47
C LEU A 291 -19.95 -7.86 0.19
N PHE A 292 -20.31 -9.04 0.69
CA PHE A 292 -21.56 -9.28 1.42
C PHE A 292 -21.23 -9.95 2.75
N ARG A 293 -21.69 -9.38 3.86
CA ARG A 293 -21.60 -9.96 5.20
C ARG A 293 -22.98 -10.10 5.81
N LYS A 294 -23.24 -11.25 6.41
CA LYS A 294 -24.48 -11.56 7.09
C LYS A 294 -24.24 -12.39 8.34
N ASP A 295 -24.73 -11.93 9.48
CA ASP A 295 -24.81 -12.70 10.69
C ASP A 295 -26.20 -13.38 10.74
N PHE A 296 -26.23 -14.69 10.40
CA PHE A 296 -27.47 -15.47 10.35
C PHE A 296 -28.00 -15.82 11.74
N SER A 297 -27.10 -16.00 12.68
CA SER A 297 -27.40 -16.19 14.09
C SER A 297 -26.24 -15.62 14.93
N GLU A 298 -26.35 -15.68 16.27
CA GLU A 298 -25.25 -15.34 17.18
C GLU A 298 -24.04 -16.27 17.05
N ARG A 299 -24.23 -17.44 16.41
CA ARG A 299 -23.21 -18.48 16.28
C ARG A 299 -22.73 -18.70 14.85
N TYR A 300 -23.39 -18.11 13.86
CA TYR A 300 -23.02 -18.32 12.45
C TYR A 300 -22.97 -17.02 11.69
N HIS A 301 -21.78 -16.74 11.16
CA HIS A 301 -21.44 -15.55 10.40
C HIS A 301 -20.96 -15.95 9.01
N PHE A 302 -21.45 -15.26 8.02
CA PHE A 302 -21.15 -15.51 6.61
C PHE A 302 -20.57 -14.27 5.95
N LEU A 303 -19.49 -14.44 5.19
CA LEU A 303 -18.86 -13.42 4.37
C LEU A 303 -18.70 -13.99 2.96
N ALA A 304 -19.07 -13.23 1.95
CA ALA A 304 -18.81 -13.53 0.55
C ALA A 304 -18.21 -12.33 -0.14
N SER A 305 -17.29 -12.53 -1.06
CA SER A 305 -16.74 -11.48 -1.89
C SER A 305 -16.48 -11.95 -3.31
N ALA A 306 -16.56 -11.01 -4.25
CA ALA A 306 -16.26 -11.25 -5.66
C ALA A 306 -15.55 -10.03 -6.24
N LYS A 307 -14.63 -10.26 -7.19
CA LYS A 307 -13.93 -9.21 -7.92
C LYS A 307 -13.68 -9.63 -9.36
N TYR A 308 -13.88 -8.70 -10.27
CA TYR A 308 -13.34 -8.74 -11.62
C TYR A 308 -12.37 -7.58 -11.79
N ALA A 309 -11.17 -7.86 -12.32
CA ALA A 309 -10.17 -6.84 -12.62
C ALA A 309 -9.66 -6.98 -14.07
N TYR A 310 -9.37 -5.83 -14.67
CA TYR A 310 -8.74 -5.71 -15.98
C TYR A 310 -7.60 -4.70 -15.88
N ASP A 311 -6.38 -5.13 -16.20
CA ASP A 311 -5.19 -4.30 -16.20
C ASP A 311 -4.57 -4.29 -17.60
N TYR A 312 -4.39 -3.10 -18.14
CA TYR A 312 -3.64 -2.84 -19.37
C TYR A 312 -2.39 -2.03 -19.04
N LEU A 313 -1.25 -2.49 -19.55
CA LEU A 313 0.02 -1.80 -19.46
C LEU A 313 0.66 -1.77 -20.85
N HIS A 314 1.08 -0.58 -21.28
CA HIS A 314 1.86 -0.39 -22.49
C HIS A 314 3.16 0.34 -22.12
N TYR A 315 4.27 -0.32 -22.32
CA TYR A 315 5.62 0.22 -22.13
C TYR A 315 6.31 0.40 -23.49
N LEU A 316 6.83 1.61 -23.71
CA LEU A 316 7.52 2.00 -24.92
C LEU A 316 8.90 2.57 -24.59
N ALA A 317 9.96 1.96 -25.11
CA ALA A 317 11.31 2.49 -25.19
C ALA A 317 11.71 2.52 -26.67
N ASP A 318 11.97 3.72 -27.23
CA ASP A 318 12.26 3.91 -28.63
C ASP A 318 13.70 4.42 -28.82
N PRO A 319 14.62 3.59 -29.36
CA PRO A 319 16.02 3.96 -29.56
C PRO A 319 16.21 5.13 -30.54
N ASN A 320 15.25 5.40 -31.43
CA ASN A 320 15.32 6.57 -32.31
C ASN A 320 15.12 7.89 -31.55
N LYS A 321 14.49 7.84 -30.36
CA LYS A 321 14.29 8.98 -29.49
C LYS A 321 15.33 9.07 -28.39
N ASP A 322 15.93 7.95 -28.04
CA ASP A 322 16.74 7.82 -26.84
C ASP A 322 17.90 6.84 -27.07
N GLU A 323 18.71 6.90 -28.04
CA GLU A 323 19.93 6.06 -28.19
C GLU A 323 19.98 4.79 -27.31
N SER A 324 18.81 4.22 -26.97
CA SER A 324 18.71 2.97 -26.24
C SER A 324 19.07 1.83 -27.17
N LEU A 325 19.65 0.76 -26.62
CA LEU A 325 20.16 -0.35 -27.43
C LEU A 325 19.06 -1.25 -28.00
N MET A 326 17.80 -1.08 -27.59
CA MET A 326 16.71 -1.98 -27.97
C MET A 326 15.37 -1.26 -28.04
N TYR A 327 14.66 -1.48 -29.14
CA TYR A 327 13.26 -1.06 -29.29
C TYR A 327 12.35 -1.98 -28.48
N ILE A 328 11.64 -1.42 -27.49
CA ILE A 328 10.67 -2.13 -26.67
C ILE A 328 9.30 -1.47 -26.86
N ASN A 329 8.31 -2.26 -27.28
CA ASN A 329 6.92 -1.81 -27.43
C ASN A 329 6.00 -2.93 -26.93
N ASN A 330 6.00 -3.10 -25.60
CA ASN A 330 5.31 -4.19 -24.94
C ASN A 330 3.95 -3.75 -24.45
N ARG A 331 2.94 -4.53 -24.79
CA ARG A 331 1.56 -4.34 -24.35
C ARG A 331 1.08 -5.58 -23.64
N TYR A 332 0.66 -5.41 -22.40
CA TYR A 332 0.14 -6.49 -21.57
C TYR A 332 -1.32 -6.23 -21.25
N ARG A 333 -2.11 -7.29 -21.20
CA ARG A 333 -3.51 -7.28 -20.77
C ARG A 333 -3.70 -8.42 -19.81
N GLN A 334 -3.95 -8.10 -18.58
CA GLN A 334 -4.26 -9.06 -17.52
C GLN A 334 -5.72 -8.97 -17.18
N GLN A 335 -6.36 -10.12 -16.93
CA GLN A 335 -7.71 -10.19 -16.38
C GLN A 335 -7.70 -11.11 -15.18
N GLU A 336 -8.49 -10.77 -14.18
CA GLU A 336 -8.66 -11.58 -12.98
C GLU A 336 -10.14 -11.69 -12.64
N LEU A 337 -10.57 -12.90 -12.33
CA LEU A 337 -11.84 -13.18 -11.68
C LEU A 337 -11.54 -13.83 -10.32
N TYR A 338 -12.11 -13.30 -9.25
CA TYR A 338 -11.95 -13.81 -7.89
C TYR A 338 -13.29 -13.94 -7.20
N VAL A 339 -13.50 -15.05 -6.52
CA VAL A 339 -14.69 -15.32 -5.70
C VAL A 339 -14.23 -15.97 -4.40
N SER A 340 -14.82 -15.54 -3.28
CA SER A 340 -14.48 -16.03 -1.95
C SER A 340 -15.72 -16.19 -1.09
N THR A 341 -15.68 -17.19 -0.22
CA THR A 341 -16.64 -17.37 0.87
C THR A 341 -15.90 -17.70 2.17
N ALA A 342 -16.38 -17.12 3.27
CA ALA A 342 -15.90 -17.49 4.61
C ALA A 342 -17.10 -17.72 5.54
N ASN A 343 -17.01 -18.80 6.32
CA ASN A 343 -18.05 -19.27 7.22
C ASN A 343 -17.47 -19.38 8.63
N CYS A 344 -17.88 -18.52 9.54
CA CYS A 344 -17.40 -18.52 10.91
C CYS A 344 -18.49 -19.04 11.85
N PHE A 345 -18.11 -20.02 12.68
CA PHE A 345 -18.97 -20.69 13.66
C PHE A 345 -18.42 -20.42 15.07
N ASP A 346 -19.18 -19.73 15.90
CA ASP A 346 -18.89 -19.59 17.32
C ASP A 346 -19.47 -20.81 18.05
N LEU A 347 -18.64 -21.86 18.17
CA LEU A 347 -19.03 -23.17 18.71
C LEU A 347 -19.34 -23.05 20.21
N THR A 348 -18.56 -22.24 20.93
CA THR A 348 -18.77 -21.88 22.31
C THR A 348 -18.39 -20.40 22.53
N PRO A 349 -18.68 -19.76 23.67
CA PRO A 349 -18.20 -18.41 23.94
C PRO A 349 -16.67 -18.25 23.92
N TYR A 350 -15.93 -19.33 23.97
CA TYR A 350 -14.45 -19.35 24.02
C TYR A 350 -13.81 -19.94 22.77
N TRP A 351 -14.59 -20.51 21.85
CA TRP A 351 -14.07 -21.24 20.71
C TRP A 351 -14.84 -20.93 19.42
N SER A 352 -14.11 -20.40 18.45
CA SER A 352 -14.60 -20.08 17.11
C SER A 352 -13.86 -20.88 16.04
N LEU A 353 -14.54 -21.28 14.98
CA LEU A 353 -14.00 -21.97 13.81
C LEU A 353 -14.40 -21.21 12.56
N ASN A 354 -13.44 -20.93 11.67
CA ASN A 354 -13.68 -20.34 10.35
C ASN A 354 -13.24 -21.30 9.26
N LEU A 355 -14.12 -21.52 8.28
CA LEU A 355 -13.84 -22.26 7.05
C LEU A 355 -14.02 -21.32 5.87
N SER A 356 -12.99 -21.11 5.08
CA SER A 356 -13.03 -20.24 3.90
C SER A 356 -12.52 -20.96 2.66
N ALA A 357 -13.13 -20.62 1.52
CA ALA A 357 -12.79 -21.17 0.22
C ALA A 357 -12.80 -20.04 -0.81
N ASP A 358 -11.71 -19.92 -1.57
CA ASP A 358 -11.54 -18.92 -2.60
C ASP A 358 -11.18 -19.58 -3.93
N TRP A 359 -11.62 -18.95 -5.00
CA TRP A 359 -11.21 -19.30 -6.34
C TRP A 359 -10.76 -18.04 -7.09
N GLN A 360 -9.61 -18.14 -7.75
CA GLN A 360 -9.03 -17.06 -8.54
C GLN A 360 -8.64 -17.58 -9.91
N PHE A 361 -9.01 -16.85 -10.95
CA PHE A 361 -8.66 -17.14 -12.32
C PHE A 361 -7.96 -15.94 -12.95
N ASN A 362 -6.76 -16.14 -13.48
CA ASN A 362 -5.95 -15.11 -14.11
C ASN A 362 -5.66 -15.46 -15.58
N LEU A 363 -5.75 -14.45 -16.44
CA LEU A 363 -5.37 -14.48 -17.85
C LEU A 363 -4.30 -13.42 -18.10
N LEU A 364 -3.24 -13.76 -18.83
CA LEU A 364 -2.26 -12.80 -19.30
C LEU A 364 -2.10 -12.90 -20.81
N ASN A 365 -2.28 -11.78 -21.50
CA ASN A 365 -2.02 -11.61 -22.91
C ASN A 365 -0.93 -10.57 -23.12
N ALA A 366 -0.03 -10.80 -24.08
CA ALA A 366 1.01 -9.85 -24.47
C ALA A 366 1.21 -9.87 -25.98
N ASN A 367 1.81 -8.80 -26.53
CA ASN A 367 2.21 -8.73 -27.94
C ASN A 367 3.66 -9.18 -28.15
N LEU A 368 4.20 -9.95 -27.23
CA LEU A 368 5.56 -10.49 -27.35
C LEU A 368 5.61 -11.60 -28.40
N LYS A 369 6.74 -11.69 -29.08
CA LYS A 369 7.01 -12.80 -30.01
C LYS A 369 7.07 -14.10 -29.21
N ASP A 370 6.46 -15.16 -29.72
CA ASP A 370 6.41 -16.51 -29.14
C ASP A 370 5.83 -16.53 -27.69
N PHE A 371 4.91 -15.61 -27.38
CA PHE A 371 4.25 -15.57 -26.08
C PHE A 371 3.19 -16.66 -25.96
N VAL A 372 3.18 -17.38 -24.84
CA VAL A 372 2.39 -18.60 -24.65
C VAL A 372 0.99 -18.39 -24.08
N TYR A 373 0.57 -17.16 -23.79
CA TYR A 373 -0.76 -16.77 -23.28
C TYR A 373 -1.22 -17.58 -22.08
N PRO A 374 -0.53 -17.47 -20.94
CA PRO A 374 -0.82 -18.31 -19.76
C PRO A 374 -2.16 -17.98 -19.12
N ARG A 375 -2.79 -19.04 -18.56
CA ARG A 375 -4.00 -19.00 -17.76
C ARG A 375 -3.72 -19.73 -16.46
N ARG A 376 -3.93 -19.07 -15.35
CA ARG A 376 -3.72 -19.65 -14.00
C ARG A 376 -5.03 -19.81 -13.28
N ASN A 377 -5.29 -21.01 -12.77
CA ASN A 377 -6.33 -21.29 -11.80
C ASN A 377 -5.69 -21.45 -10.42
N THR A 378 -6.22 -20.75 -9.43
CA THR A 378 -5.78 -20.87 -8.03
C THR A 378 -7.00 -21.17 -7.18
N GLY A 379 -7.00 -22.30 -6.48
CA GLY A 379 -7.95 -22.66 -5.45
C GLY A 379 -7.30 -22.52 -4.09
N LEU A 380 -7.98 -21.87 -3.14
CA LEU A 380 -7.51 -21.76 -1.77
C LEU A 380 -8.58 -22.26 -0.82
N PHE A 381 -8.16 -23.00 0.19
CA PHE A 381 -9.03 -23.45 1.28
C PHE A 381 -8.32 -23.19 2.60
N ALA A 382 -8.97 -22.46 3.52
CA ALA A 382 -8.42 -22.21 4.84
C ALA A 382 -9.36 -22.70 5.94
N ALA A 383 -8.78 -23.40 6.91
CA ALA A 383 -9.41 -23.71 8.17
C ALA A 383 -8.67 -22.98 9.28
N ALA A 384 -9.37 -22.15 10.06
CA ALA A 384 -8.80 -21.37 11.13
C ALA A 384 -9.64 -21.51 12.40
N THR A 385 -8.98 -21.67 13.53
CA THR A 385 -9.64 -21.77 14.84
C THR A 385 -9.07 -20.75 15.81
N ALA A 386 -9.92 -20.22 16.68
CA ALA A 386 -9.53 -19.28 17.71
C ALA A 386 -10.11 -19.67 19.07
N PHE A 387 -9.23 -19.66 20.07
CA PHE A 387 -9.60 -19.85 21.47
C PHE A 387 -9.38 -18.56 22.25
N HIS A 388 -10.40 -18.09 22.94
CA HIS A 388 -10.42 -16.86 23.69
C HIS A 388 -10.64 -17.15 25.18
N PHE A 389 -9.57 -17.15 25.95
CA PHE A 389 -9.64 -17.22 27.41
C PHE A 389 -9.38 -15.83 28.01
N ASP A 390 -9.65 -15.64 29.29
CA ASP A 390 -9.52 -14.34 29.96
C ASP A 390 -8.20 -13.61 29.67
N CYS A 391 -7.07 -14.33 29.75
CA CYS A 391 -5.73 -13.77 29.58
C CYS A 391 -4.96 -14.33 28.36
N ILE A 392 -5.45 -15.39 27.73
CA ILE A 392 -4.79 -16.07 26.62
C ILE A 392 -5.71 -16.11 25.42
N GLN A 393 -5.18 -15.74 24.26
CA GLN A 393 -5.82 -15.95 22.96
C GLN A 393 -4.89 -16.80 22.09
N LEU A 394 -5.40 -17.91 21.61
CA LEU A 394 -4.66 -18.82 20.73
C LEU A 394 -5.41 -18.91 19.41
N GLN A 395 -4.70 -18.74 18.31
CA GLN A 395 -5.24 -19.00 16.98
C GLN A 395 -4.34 -19.98 16.25
N ALA A 396 -4.94 -20.87 15.50
CA ALA A 396 -4.24 -21.75 14.59
C ALA A 396 -4.98 -21.76 13.25
N SER A 397 -4.24 -21.81 12.16
CA SER A 397 -4.81 -21.92 10.83
C SER A 397 -3.95 -22.78 9.93
N VAL A 398 -4.57 -23.39 8.94
CA VAL A 398 -3.91 -24.04 7.83
C VAL A 398 -4.53 -23.55 6.53
N LEU A 399 -3.69 -23.17 5.58
CA LEU A 399 -4.10 -22.77 4.24
C LEU A 399 -3.60 -23.80 3.24
N GLY A 400 -4.53 -24.41 2.49
CA GLY A 400 -4.23 -25.21 1.31
C GLY A 400 -4.32 -24.34 0.07
N THR A 401 -3.28 -24.34 -0.76
CA THR A 401 -3.21 -23.59 -2.01
C THR A 401 -2.96 -24.55 -3.16
N PHE A 402 -3.90 -24.63 -4.09
CA PHE A 402 -3.78 -25.36 -5.34
C PHE A 402 -3.59 -24.39 -6.49
N VAL A 403 -2.54 -24.58 -7.32
CA VAL A 403 -2.26 -23.76 -8.49
C VAL A 403 -2.05 -24.63 -9.70
N SER A 404 -2.74 -24.29 -10.79
CA SER A 404 -2.64 -25.00 -12.08
C SER A 404 -2.58 -24.00 -13.21
N ASP A 405 -1.51 -24.09 -14.02
CA ASP A 405 -1.30 -23.27 -15.20
C ASP A 405 -1.69 -24.03 -16.47
N ARG A 406 -2.26 -23.33 -17.45
CA ARG A 406 -2.53 -23.82 -18.81
C ARG A 406 -2.08 -22.74 -19.80
N LEU A 407 -1.52 -23.19 -20.92
CA LEU A 407 -1.04 -22.32 -21.99
C LEU A 407 -1.98 -22.43 -23.18
N LYS A 408 -2.20 -21.32 -23.89
CA LYS A 408 -3.03 -21.33 -25.11
C LYS A 408 -2.21 -21.73 -26.33
N GLU A 409 -0.96 -21.30 -26.40
CA GLU A 409 -0.01 -21.62 -27.47
C GLU A 409 0.93 -22.75 -27.02
N ASN A 410 1.69 -23.31 -27.97
CA ASN A 410 2.64 -24.37 -27.70
C ASN A 410 3.72 -23.91 -26.69
N GLY A 411 3.83 -24.61 -25.60
CA GLY A 411 4.76 -24.35 -24.50
C GLY A 411 4.61 -25.40 -23.44
N GLN A 412 5.51 -25.43 -22.47
CA GLN A 412 5.42 -26.30 -21.32
C GLN A 412 4.86 -25.50 -20.12
N PRO A 413 3.66 -25.84 -19.62
CA PRO A 413 3.15 -25.22 -18.40
C PRO A 413 3.99 -25.65 -17.19
N ALA A 414 4.08 -24.78 -16.19
CA ALA A 414 4.60 -25.17 -14.89
C ALA A 414 3.75 -26.30 -14.29
N SER A 415 4.38 -27.17 -13.50
CA SER A 415 3.69 -28.28 -12.85
C SER A 415 2.62 -27.76 -11.88
N ASP A 416 1.49 -28.47 -11.81
CA ASP A 416 0.46 -28.19 -10.81
C ASP A 416 1.06 -28.35 -9.40
N LYS A 417 0.70 -27.44 -8.48
CA LYS A 417 1.22 -27.43 -7.11
C LYS A 417 0.04 -27.45 -6.11
N LEU A 418 0.21 -28.22 -5.05
CA LEU A 418 -0.69 -28.23 -3.90
C LEU A 418 0.15 -28.12 -2.63
N GLU A 419 -0.02 -27.03 -1.90
CA GLU A 419 0.79 -26.71 -0.73
C GLU A 419 -0.08 -26.41 0.49
N TRP A 420 0.37 -26.86 1.66
CA TRP A 420 -0.28 -26.62 2.94
C TRP A 420 0.62 -25.78 3.84
N THR A 421 0.14 -24.62 4.25
CA THR A 421 0.90 -23.66 5.04
C THR A 421 0.23 -23.43 6.40
N PRO A 422 0.84 -23.89 7.50
CA PRO A 422 0.33 -23.68 8.85
C PRO A 422 0.70 -22.32 9.42
N SER A 423 -0.11 -21.85 10.38
CA SER A 423 0.16 -20.66 11.18
C SER A 423 -0.41 -20.84 12.58
N VAL A 424 0.36 -20.41 13.59
CA VAL A 424 -0.06 -20.40 15.00
C VAL A 424 0.27 -19.06 15.61
N ILE A 425 -0.66 -18.48 16.34
CA ILE A 425 -0.56 -17.16 16.94
C ILE A 425 -1.02 -17.25 18.38
N LEU A 426 -0.20 -16.76 19.30
CA LEU A 426 -0.47 -16.71 20.73
C LEU A 426 -0.39 -15.26 21.22
N SER A 427 -1.37 -14.86 22.03
CA SER A 427 -1.37 -13.60 22.77
C SER A 427 -1.65 -13.87 24.24
N TYR A 428 -0.86 -13.26 25.11
CA TYR A 428 -0.94 -13.40 26.56
C TYR A 428 -1.00 -12.05 27.25
N ARG A 429 -2.08 -11.80 28.00
CA ARG A 429 -2.32 -10.59 28.77
C ARG A 429 -2.35 -10.91 30.26
N PRO A 430 -1.18 -10.83 30.95
CA PRO A 430 -1.06 -11.27 32.34
C PRO A 430 -1.88 -10.42 33.33
N PHE A 431 -2.16 -9.16 32.98
CA PHE A 431 -2.75 -8.21 33.91
C PHE A 431 -4.10 -7.67 33.41
N LYS A 432 -5.15 -7.77 34.22
CA LYS A 432 -6.48 -7.21 33.87
C LYS A 432 -6.52 -5.67 33.88
N LYS A 433 -5.68 -5.02 34.72
CA LYS A 433 -5.65 -3.55 34.88
C LYS A 433 -4.60 -2.83 34.05
N ILE A 434 -3.62 -3.55 33.54
CA ILE A 434 -2.52 -3.02 32.74
C ILE A 434 -2.68 -3.58 31.35
N ASP A 435 -2.80 -2.72 30.34
CA ASP A 435 -2.87 -3.18 28.94
C ASP A 435 -1.45 -3.51 28.43
N LEU A 436 -0.94 -4.64 28.93
CA LEU A 436 0.32 -5.25 28.53
C LEU A 436 0.01 -6.57 27.85
N ASN A 437 0.41 -6.69 26.60
CA ASN A 437 0.16 -7.86 25.76
C ASN A 437 1.48 -8.43 25.24
N PHE A 438 1.79 -9.67 25.56
CA PHE A 438 2.84 -10.46 24.96
C PHE A 438 2.24 -11.28 23.83
N ARG A 439 2.96 -11.40 22.73
CA ARG A 439 2.53 -12.17 21.55
C ARG A 439 3.68 -12.96 20.95
N ALA A 440 3.34 -14.09 20.39
CA ALA A 440 4.25 -14.88 19.59
C ALA A 440 3.49 -15.46 18.40
N PHE A 441 4.15 -15.57 17.26
CA PHE A 441 3.57 -16.31 16.13
C PHE A 441 4.64 -17.05 15.33
N TYR A 442 4.20 -18.17 14.76
CA TYR A 442 4.85 -18.88 13.68
C TYR A 442 3.94 -18.89 12.47
N LYS A 443 4.48 -18.64 11.30
CA LYS A 443 3.73 -18.70 10.04
C LYS A 443 4.62 -19.22 8.92
N GLN A 444 4.11 -20.19 8.16
CA GLN A 444 4.68 -20.61 6.89
C GLN A 444 3.89 -20.01 5.74
N ILE A 445 4.56 -19.63 4.69
CA ILE A 445 3.99 -19.02 3.50
C ILE A 445 4.57 -19.69 2.27
N PHE A 446 3.74 -19.86 1.28
CA PHE A 446 4.04 -20.36 -0.05
C PHE A 446 3.81 -19.25 -1.08
N ARG A 447 4.73 -19.08 -2.02
CA ARG A 447 4.57 -18.16 -3.15
C ARG A 447 4.86 -18.87 -4.46
N MET A 448 3.84 -18.99 -5.31
CA MET A 448 4.02 -19.46 -6.68
C MET A 448 4.79 -18.40 -7.50
N PRO A 449 5.73 -18.80 -8.39
CA PRO A 449 6.36 -17.88 -9.33
C PRO A 449 5.31 -17.10 -10.14
N THR A 450 5.61 -15.85 -10.46
CA THR A 450 4.71 -15.01 -11.27
C THR A 450 4.62 -15.51 -12.71
N LEU A 451 3.63 -15.04 -13.46
CA LEU A 451 3.54 -15.41 -14.89
C LEU A 451 4.71 -14.90 -15.70
N ASN A 452 5.33 -13.78 -15.30
CA ASN A 452 6.57 -13.30 -15.94
C ASN A 452 7.78 -14.15 -15.55
N ASP A 453 7.90 -14.58 -14.27
CA ASP A 453 8.98 -15.46 -13.85
C ASP A 453 9.01 -16.76 -14.67
N LEU A 454 7.81 -17.29 -14.99
CA LEU A 454 7.67 -18.57 -15.71
C LEU A 454 7.68 -18.41 -17.22
N TYR A 455 7.00 -17.40 -17.76
CA TYR A 455 6.58 -17.38 -19.18
C TYR A 455 7.01 -16.14 -19.97
N TYR A 456 7.78 -15.21 -19.36
CA TYR A 456 8.31 -14.07 -20.11
C TYR A 456 9.32 -14.56 -21.15
N THR A 457 9.05 -14.31 -22.44
CA THR A 457 9.67 -14.98 -23.60
C THR A 457 11.21 -15.04 -23.58
N PHE A 458 11.88 -14.06 -22.99
CA PHE A 458 13.35 -13.98 -23.01
C PHE A 458 14.03 -14.40 -21.71
N VAL A 459 13.30 -14.43 -20.60
CA VAL A 459 13.86 -14.55 -19.24
C VAL A 459 13.15 -15.63 -18.43
N GLY A 460 11.89 -15.93 -18.75
CA GLY A 460 11.05 -16.86 -18.00
C GLY A 460 11.59 -18.28 -17.98
N ASN A 461 11.32 -18.98 -16.88
CA ASN A 461 11.71 -20.37 -16.67
C ASN A 461 10.53 -21.16 -16.07
N ALA A 462 9.91 -22.01 -16.88
CA ALA A 462 8.75 -22.81 -16.47
C ALA A 462 9.06 -23.90 -15.42
N TYR A 463 10.34 -24.16 -15.14
CA TYR A 463 10.81 -25.15 -14.17
C TYR A 463 11.07 -24.59 -12.78
N LEU A 464 10.74 -23.31 -12.53
CA LEU A 464 10.92 -22.71 -11.21
C LEU A 464 10.07 -23.40 -10.16
N ASP A 465 10.70 -23.66 -9.02
CA ASP A 465 10.01 -24.05 -7.81
C ASP A 465 9.47 -22.86 -7.05
N PRO A 466 8.40 -23.06 -6.26
CA PRO A 466 7.86 -22.02 -5.39
C PRO A 466 8.86 -21.56 -4.33
N GLU A 467 8.67 -20.31 -3.87
CA GLU A 467 9.36 -19.80 -2.68
C GLU A 467 8.59 -20.17 -1.41
N TYR A 468 9.32 -20.48 -0.35
CA TYR A 468 8.79 -20.72 0.99
C TYR A 468 9.36 -19.71 1.96
N THR A 469 8.51 -19.19 2.83
CA THR A 469 8.93 -18.27 3.90
C THR A 469 8.46 -18.81 5.24
N HIS A 470 9.39 -18.92 6.19
CA HIS A 470 9.11 -19.23 7.59
C HIS A 470 9.30 -17.96 8.43
N GLN A 471 8.28 -17.59 9.18
CA GLN A 471 8.28 -16.40 10.02
C GLN A 471 8.13 -16.79 11.49
N TYR A 472 9.01 -16.26 12.33
CA TYR A 472 8.96 -16.37 13.78
C TYR A 472 8.96 -14.97 14.36
N ASN A 473 8.07 -14.67 15.27
CA ASN A 473 7.97 -13.35 15.90
C ASN A 473 7.60 -13.48 17.38
N ILE A 474 8.27 -12.70 18.21
CA ILE A 474 7.90 -12.48 19.60
C ILE A 474 7.82 -10.97 19.80
N GLY A 475 6.75 -10.51 20.44
CA GLY A 475 6.56 -9.08 20.63
C GLY A 475 5.80 -8.73 21.89
N VAL A 476 5.84 -7.46 22.23
CA VAL A 476 5.14 -6.87 23.37
C VAL A 476 4.47 -5.57 22.94
N THR A 477 3.26 -5.33 23.44
CA THR A 477 2.58 -4.05 23.35
C THR A 477 2.14 -3.59 24.72
N TYR A 478 2.46 -2.34 25.05
CA TYR A 478 2.00 -1.67 26.25
C TYR A 478 1.21 -0.43 25.87
N ARG A 479 0.00 -0.28 26.40
CA ARG A 479 -0.85 0.89 26.20
C ARG A 479 -1.32 1.45 27.55
N LYS A 480 -1.30 2.76 27.65
CA LYS A 480 -1.84 3.43 28.84
C LYS A 480 -2.45 4.78 28.49
N ASP A 481 -3.68 4.98 28.94
CA ASP A 481 -4.38 6.27 28.92
C ASP A 481 -4.32 6.90 30.31
N PHE A 482 -3.99 8.19 30.36
CA PHE A 482 -3.89 8.95 31.60
C PHE A 482 -5.01 10.00 31.65
N LYS A 483 -5.83 9.98 32.71
CA LYS A 483 -6.99 10.89 32.83
C LYS A 483 -6.62 12.32 33.24
N ASN A 484 -5.66 12.49 34.12
CA ASN A 484 -5.37 13.76 34.78
C ASN A 484 -3.93 14.25 34.61
N LEU A 485 -3.16 13.67 33.68
CA LEU A 485 -1.79 14.11 33.43
C LEU A 485 -1.73 14.89 32.08
N TRP A 486 -0.68 15.69 31.95
CA TRP A 486 -0.36 16.34 30.68
C TRP A 486 -0.12 15.31 29.54
N MET A 487 0.44 14.14 29.84
CA MET A 487 0.49 13.02 28.92
C MET A 487 -0.86 12.29 28.93
N LYS A 488 -1.55 12.21 27.80
CA LYS A 488 -2.88 11.59 27.68
C LYS A 488 -2.81 10.13 27.26
N HIS A 489 -1.87 9.80 26.38
CA HIS A 489 -1.74 8.46 25.82
C HIS A 489 -0.28 8.10 25.62
N ILE A 490 0.07 6.85 25.85
CA ILE A 490 1.30 6.22 25.42
C ILE A 490 1.01 4.81 24.91
N GLU A 491 1.56 4.48 23.76
CA GLU A 491 1.61 3.12 23.23
C GLU A 491 3.03 2.79 22.85
N LEU A 492 3.53 1.67 23.33
CA LEU A 492 4.84 1.10 23.04
C LEU A 492 4.63 -0.27 22.41
N GLN A 493 5.26 -0.49 21.28
CA GLN A 493 5.29 -1.79 20.61
C GLN A 493 6.74 -2.15 20.30
N ALA A 494 7.13 -3.38 20.62
CA ALA A 494 8.43 -3.93 20.25
C ALA A 494 8.25 -5.37 19.78
N ASP A 495 8.92 -5.72 18.68
CA ASP A 495 8.88 -7.04 18.06
C ASP A 495 10.29 -7.48 17.69
N VAL A 496 10.66 -8.70 18.06
CA VAL A 496 11.85 -9.40 17.60
C VAL A 496 11.40 -10.49 16.65
N TYR A 497 12.06 -10.60 15.51
CA TYR A 497 11.67 -11.57 14.49
C TYR A 497 12.86 -12.24 13.83
N TYR A 498 12.62 -13.47 13.38
CA TYR A 498 13.47 -14.24 12.49
C TYR A 498 12.63 -14.75 11.33
N ASN A 499 13.06 -14.47 10.10
CA ASN A 499 12.41 -14.95 8.89
C ASN A 499 13.45 -15.66 8.02
N GLU A 500 13.06 -16.76 7.42
CA GLU A 500 13.84 -17.54 6.48
C GLU A 500 13.07 -17.62 5.15
N VAL A 501 13.72 -17.25 4.05
CA VAL A 501 13.14 -17.38 2.70
C VAL A 501 13.96 -18.40 1.92
N LYS A 502 13.31 -19.50 1.52
CA LYS A 502 13.92 -20.59 0.72
C LYS A 502 13.46 -20.55 -0.73
N ASN A 503 14.32 -21.08 -1.61
CA ASN A 503 14.10 -21.11 -3.07
C ASN A 503 13.80 -19.72 -3.65
N LYS A 504 14.46 -18.68 -3.15
CA LYS A 504 14.23 -17.33 -3.61
C LYS A 504 14.46 -17.21 -5.11
N ILE A 505 13.47 -16.67 -5.82
CA ILE A 505 13.54 -16.48 -7.28
C ILE A 505 14.26 -15.18 -7.56
N VAL A 506 15.32 -15.27 -8.35
CA VAL A 506 16.15 -14.15 -8.77
C VAL A 506 16.43 -14.21 -10.27
N ALA A 507 16.63 -13.06 -10.89
CA ALA A 507 17.10 -12.98 -12.27
C ALA A 507 18.63 -13.01 -12.28
N THR A 508 19.21 -13.92 -13.02
CA THR A 508 20.67 -14.04 -13.19
C THR A 508 21.06 -13.98 -14.68
N PRO A 509 22.24 -13.39 -15.00
CA PRO A 509 22.76 -13.46 -16.35
C PRO A 509 23.15 -14.91 -16.70
N THR A 510 22.87 -15.34 -17.90
CA THR A 510 23.37 -16.62 -18.44
C THR A 510 24.86 -16.49 -18.83
N SER A 511 25.47 -17.57 -19.31
CA SER A 511 26.84 -17.55 -19.86
C SER A 511 27.06 -16.49 -20.95
N ASN A 512 25.99 -16.08 -21.62
CA ASN A 512 25.97 -14.89 -22.46
C ASN A 512 25.40 -13.73 -21.62
N PHE A 513 26.23 -12.80 -21.14
CA PHE A 513 25.87 -11.67 -20.28
C PHE A 513 24.73 -10.78 -20.81
N PHE A 514 24.32 -10.92 -22.07
CA PHE A 514 23.17 -10.24 -22.65
C PHE A 514 21.84 -10.97 -22.45
N ARG A 515 21.85 -12.21 -21.95
CA ARG A 515 20.64 -12.97 -21.63
C ARG A 515 20.55 -13.25 -20.15
N TRP A 516 19.37 -13.02 -19.62
CA TRP A 516 19.02 -13.29 -18.21
C TRP A 516 18.08 -14.48 -18.16
N THR A 517 18.05 -15.18 -17.07
CA THR A 517 17.08 -16.22 -16.78
C THR A 517 16.64 -16.14 -15.32
N MET A 518 15.43 -16.61 -15.04
CA MET A 518 14.94 -16.74 -13.68
C MET A 518 15.38 -18.08 -13.11
N VAL A 519 15.91 -18.08 -11.91
CA VAL A 519 16.40 -19.28 -11.21
C VAL A 519 15.99 -19.25 -9.74
N ASN A 520 15.84 -20.44 -9.15
CA ASN A 520 15.72 -20.58 -7.71
C ASN A 520 17.13 -20.59 -7.11
N LEU A 521 17.62 -19.43 -6.79
CA LEU A 521 18.84 -19.26 -6.03
C LEU A 521 18.47 -18.55 -4.74
N GLY A 522 18.70 -19.20 -3.65
CA GLY A 522 18.77 -18.41 -2.46
C GLY A 522 18.05 -18.91 -1.25
N GLU A 523 18.84 -18.91 -0.22
CA GLU A 523 18.39 -18.92 1.16
C GLU A 523 18.71 -17.56 1.76
N VAL A 524 17.69 -16.84 2.22
CA VAL A 524 17.84 -15.52 2.83
C VAL A 524 17.35 -15.60 4.26
N GLU A 525 18.24 -15.29 5.20
CA GLU A 525 17.90 -15.13 6.60
C GLU A 525 17.74 -13.66 6.97
N ILE A 526 16.71 -13.36 7.74
CA ILE A 526 16.38 -12.01 8.18
C ILE A 526 16.17 -12.01 9.69
N ARG A 527 17.01 -11.29 10.42
CA ARG A 527 16.90 -11.11 11.86
C ARG A 527 16.65 -9.64 12.16
N GLY A 528 15.66 -9.33 12.98
CA GLY A 528 15.37 -7.93 13.21
C GLY A 528 14.59 -7.61 14.47
N ILE A 529 14.56 -6.31 14.75
CA ILE A 529 13.80 -5.70 15.84
C ILE A 529 13.05 -4.49 15.29
N ASP A 530 11.74 -4.46 15.48
CA ASP A 530 10.91 -3.30 15.22
C ASP A 530 10.47 -2.67 16.53
N VAL A 531 10.56 -1.35 16.63
CA VAL A 531 10.06 -0.57 17.77
C VAL A 531 9.18 0.55 17.25
N ALA A 532 8.00 0.70 17.84
CA ALA A 532 7.09 1.80 17.57
C ALA A 532 6.63 2.44 18.90
N VAL A 533 6.64 3.76 18.93
CA VAL A 533 6.19 4.56 20.07
C VAL A 533 5.17 5.58 19.58
N GLN A 534 4.03 5.67 20.25
CA GLN A 534 3.05 6.72 20.02
C GLN A 534 2.70 7.40 21.33
N THR A 535 2.58 8.72 21.32
CA THR A 535 2.26 9.51 22.50
C THR A 535 1.36 10.67 22.14
N ASP A 536 0.41 11.00 23.04
CA ASP A 536 -0.42 12.19 22.94
C ASP A 536 -0.32 13.01 24.24
N TRP A 537 -0.09 14.31 24.09
CA TRP A 537 0.17 15.21 25.19
C TRP A 537 -0.72 16.44 25.10
N GLN A 538 -1.43 16.76 26.18
CA GLN A 538 -2.23 17.97 26.30
C GLN A 538 -1.35 19.11 26.79
N VAL A 539 -1.06 20.07 25.93
CA VAL A 539 -0.23 21.24 26.21
C VAL A 539 -1.17 22.44 26.44
N GLY A 540 -1.64 22.60 27.68
CA GLY A 540 -2.65 23.62 27.98
C GLY A 540 -4.07 23.18 27.64
N LYS A 541 -5.02 24.12 27.62
CA LYS A 541 -6.46 23.80 27.46
C LYS A 541 -6.86 23.48 26.02
N GLU A 542 -6.17 24.06 25.04
CA GLU A 542 -6.58 24.06 23.63
C GLU A 542 -5.49 23.50 22.68
N ALA A 543 -4.39 22.99 23.22
CA ALA A 543 -3.28 22.51 22.43
C ALA A 543 -3.01 21.03 22.69
N LEU A 544 -2.90 20.24 21.63
CA LEU A 544 -2.55 18.82 21.64
C LEU A 544 -1.25 18.62 20.85
N LEU A 545 -0.30 17.93 21.45
CA LEU A 545 0.93 17.47 20.80
C LEU A 545 0.87 15.96 20.66
N SER A 546 1.01 15.43 19.44
CA SER A 546 1.07 13.99 19.18
C SER A 546 2.43 13.64 18.60
N GLY A 547 3.05 12.58 19.12
CA GLY A 547 4.33 12.08 18.64
C GLY A 547 4.25 10.62 18.20
N ARG A 548 4.95 10.29 17.12
CA ARG A 548 5.17 8.92 16.66
C ARG A 548 6.64 8.74 16.35
N LEU A 549 7.22 7.65 16.80
CA LEU A 549 8.59 7.23 16.49
C LEU A 549 8.56 5.76 16.08
N ASN A 550 9.20 5.44 14.96
CA ASN A 550 9.41 4.08 14.52
C ASN A 550 10.89 3.85 14.24
N TYR A 551 11.39 2.71 14.64
CA TYR A 551 12.76 2.29 14.41
C TYR A 551 12.78 0.81 14.04
N THR A 552 13.59 0.46 13.07
CA THR A 552 13.83 -0.91 12.62
C THR A 552 15.32 -1.16 12.55
N TYR A 553 15.77 -2.20 13.23
CA TYR A 553 17.01 -2.87 12.97
C TYR A 553 16.72 -4.19 12.26
N GLN A 554 17.30 -4.43 11.09
CA GLN A 554 17.11 -5.68 10.37
C GLN A 554 18.38 -6.09 9.63
N LYS A 555 18.82 -7.30 9.87
CA LYS A 555 19.95 -7.90 9.22
C LYS A 555 19.44 -8.97 8.27
N ALA A 556 19.34 -8.63 6.96
CA ALA A 556 18.97 -9.55 5.90
C ALA A 556 20.22 -9.95 5.14
N GLN A 557 20.53 -11.25 5.12
CA GLN A 557 21.76 -11.80 4.59
C GLN A 557 21.49 -12.99 3.66
N ASP A 558 22.36 -13.15 2.69
CA ASP A 558 22.36 -14.27 1.76
C ASP A 558 23.16 -15.45 2.30
N PHE A 559 22.52 -16.59 2.47
CA PHE A 559 23.12 -17.85 2.90
C PHE A 559 22.95 -18.96 1.86
N THR A 560 22.84 -18.59 0.59
CA THR A 560 22.56 -19.49 -0.52
C THR A 560 23.64 -20.54 -0.73
N ASP A 561 24.87 -20.14 -0.80
CA ASP A 561 26.01 -21.01 -1.15
C ASP A 561 27.22 -20.66 -0.28
N PRO A 562 27.61 -21.56 0.64
CA PRO A 562 28.77 -21.34 1.51
C PRO A 562 30.12 -21.13 0.78
N ASP A 563 30.20 -21.65 -0.45
CA ASP A 563 31.46 -21.54 -1.26
C ASP A 563 31.48 -20.24 -2.08
N ASN A 564 30.37 -19.45 -2.06
CA ASN A 564 30.29 -18.17 -2.75
C ASN A 564 30.93 -17.05 -1.92
N GLU A 565 31.71 -16.18 -2.56
CA GLU A 565 32.34 -15.01 -1.91
C GLU A 565 31.33 -14.03 -1.30
N PHE A 566 30.06 -14.09 -1.69
CA PHE A 566 28.96 -13.25 -1.19
C PHE A 566 28.17 -13.89 -0.04
N TYR A 567 28.57 -15.07 0.42
CA TYR A 567 27.93 -15.77 1.53
C TYR A 567 27.91 -14.90 2.79
N GLY A 568 26.76 -14.75 3.42
CA GLY A 568 26.56 -13.85 4.56
C GLY A 568 26.51 -12.37 4.20
N GLY A 569 26.55 -12.01 2.91
CA GLY A 569 26.45 -10.63 2.42
C GLY A 569 25.07 -10.01 2.64
N GLN A 570 25.04 -8.68 2.70
CA GLN A 570 23.80 -7.91 2.85
C GLN A 570 22.98 -7.97 1.56
N ILE A 571 21.66 -8.22 1.69
CA ILE A 571 20.74 -8.21 0.57
C ILE A 571 20.65 -6.78 -0.03
N PRO A 572 20.68 -6.64 -1.38
CA PRO A 572 20.67 -5.35 -2.04
C PRO A 572 19.47 -4.47 -1.63
N TYR A 573 19.75 -3.17 -1.43
CA TYR A 573 18.79 -2.12 -1.06
C TYR A 573 18.11 -2.30 0.29
N ILE A 574 18.59 -3.18 1.16
CA ILE A 574 18.07 -3.42 2.49
C ILE A 574 19.01 -2.77 3.53
N PRO A 575 18.64 -1.61 4.12
CA PRO A 575 19.45 -1.01 5.18
C PRO A 575 19.30 -1.81 6.47
N TRP A 576 20.38 -1.88 7.28
CA TRP A 576 20.28 -2.51 8.60
C TRP A 576 19.54 -1.63 9.61
N HIS A 577 19.62 -0.30 9.43
CA HIS A 577 18.99 0.67 10.31
C HIS A 577 18.05 1.56 9.48
N SER A 578 16.81 1.71 9.91
CA SER A 578 15.87 2.66 9.35
C SER A 578 14.92 3.16 10.42
N GLY A 579 14.31 4.31 10.18
CA GLY A 579 13.35 4.85 11.13
C GLY A 579 12.61 6.07 10.61
N SER A 580 11.56 6.42 11.32
CA SER A 580 10.78 7.63 11.08
C SER A 580 10.30 8.25 12.37
N ALA A 581 10.19 9.56 12.38
CA ALA A 581 9.59 10.32 13.48
C ALA A 581 8.57 11.30 12.90
N ALA A 582 7.44 11.48 13.59
CA ALA A 582 6.46 12.50 13.25
C ALA A 582 5.94 13.16 14.53
N VAL A 583 5.86 14.48 14.49
CA VAL A 583 5.32 15.29 15.58
C VAL A 583 4.24 16.21 15.01
N ASN A 584 3.08 16.20 15.63
CA ASN A 584 1.92 17.00 15.23
C ASN A 584 1.49 17.88 16.39
N PHE A 585 1.36 19.17 16.15
CA PHE A 585 0.89 20.14 17.10
C PHE A 585 -0.40 20.78 16.60
N ASN A 586 -1.47 20.58 17.35
CA ASN A 586 -2.79 21.16 17.10
C ASN A 586 -3.09 22.23 18.13
N TRP A 587 -3.39 23.43 17.65
CA TRP A 587 -3.79 24.54 18.49
C TRP A 587 -4.95 25.31 17.85
N ARG A 588 -6.14 25.18 18.43
CA ARG A 588 -7.37 25.76 17.87
C ARG A 588 -7.60 25.34 16.42
N SER A 589 -7.57 26.34 15.52
CA SER A 589 -7.74 26.13 14.07
C SER A 589 -6.42 25.87 13.33
N TRP A 590 -5.27 25.91 14.02
CA TRP A 590 -3.96 25.70 13.45
C TRP A 590 -3.46 24.28 13.70
N GLU A 591 -2.78 23.77 12.73
CA GLU A 591 -2.17 22.45 12.79
C GLU A 591 -0.78 22.53 12.15
N ALA A 592 0.24 22.21 12.90
CA ALA A 592 1.62 22.15 12.44
C ALA A 592 2.14 20.74 12.56
N SER A 593 2.82 20.24 11.54
CA SER A 593 3.40 18.90 11.53
C SER A 593 4.85 18.95 11.10
N TYR A 594 5.68 18.14 11.73
CA TYR A 594 7.05 17.88 11.31
C TYR A 594 7.24 16.38 11.22
N SER A 595 7.88 15.90 10.16
CA SER A 595 8.21 14.50 10.00
C SER A 595 9.66 14.34 9.51
N PHE A 596 10.26 13.22 9.91
CA PHE A 596 11.63 12.86 9.63
C PHE A 596 11.68 11.39 9.24
N ILE A 597 12.45 11.06 8.20
CA ILE A 597 12.71 9.70 7.74
C ILE A 597 14.22 9.51 7.63
N TYR A 598 14.71 8.38 8.11
CA TYR A 598 16.11 7.96 8.01
C TYR A 598 16.19 6.58 7.39
N THR A 599 17.10 6.40 6.44
CA THR A 599 17.47 5.11 5.84
C THR A 599 18.98 4.97 5.92
N GLY A 600 19.45 3.91 6.55
CA GLY A 600 20.85 3.62 6.74
C GLY A 600 21.57 3.25 5.45
N GLU A 601 22.86 3.01 5.58
CA GLU A 601 23.73 2.53 4.51
C GLU A 601 23.31 1.14 3.99
N ARG A 602 23.57 0.89 2.72
CA ARG A 602 23.19 -0.33 2.01
C ARG A 602 24.06 -0.55 0.78
N TYR A 603 23.87 -1.65 0.09
CA TYR A 603 24.50 -1.93 -1.19
C TYR A 603 23.47 -2.05 -2.31
N SER A 604 23.83 -1.66 -3.53
CA SER A 604 22.99 -1.78 -4.72
C SER A 604 23.08 -3.16 -5.40
N SER A 605 24.09 -3.96 -5.05
CA SER A 605 24.35 -5.30 -5.58
C SER A 605 24.65 -6.29 -4.45
N GLN A 606 24.46 -7.58 -4.73
CA GLN A 606 24.76 -8.69 -3.83
C GLN A 606 26.26 -8.75 -3.46
N ALA A 607 27.14 -8.29 -4.33
CA ALA A 607 28.58 -8.29 -4.14
C ALA A 607 29.11 -7.41 -3.00
N ASN A 608 28.29 -6.58 -2.37
CA ASN A 608 28.66 -5.69 -1.25
C ASN A 608 30.04 -4.99 -1.40
N LEU A 609 30.46 -4.71 -2.61
CA LEU A 609 31.72 -4.03 -2.91
C LEU A 609 31.61 -2.51 -2.70
N PRO A 610 32.70 -1.78 -2.43
CA PRO A 610 32.69 -0.34 -2.28
C PRO A 610 32.03 0.42 -3.44
N VAL A 611 32.16 -0.08 -4.68
CA VAL A 611 31.51 0.51 -5.88
C VAL A 611 29.99 0.41 -5.83
N ASN A 612 29.45 -0.56 -5.09
CA ASN A 612 28.01 -0.78 -4.91
C ASN A 612 27.45 -0.13 -3.64
N TYR A 613 28.31 0.53 -2.85
CA TYR A 613 27.92 1.18 -1.60
C TYR A 613 26.97 2.36 -1.85
N GLN A 614 25.89 2.41 -1.09
CA GLN A 614 24.90 3.45 -1.08
C GLN A 614 24.87 4.11 0.30
N PRO A 615 25.22 5.40 0.41
CA PRO A 615 25.25 6.10 1.69
C PRO A 615 23.89 6.20 2.33
N SER A 616 23.85 6.39 3.63
CA SER A 616 22.65 6.70 4.37
C SER A 616 22.06 8.05 3.92
N TRP A 617 20.74 8.17 4.01
CA TRP A 617 20.04 9.40 3.72
C TRP A 617 18.91 9.68 4.72
N TYR A 618 18.49 10.93 4.77
CA TYR A 618 17.35 11.34 5.58
C TYR A 618 16.56 12.44 4.86
N THR A 619 15.28 12.58 5.20
CA THR A 619 14.47 13.72 4.77
C THR A 619 13.70 14.29 5.95
N SER A 620 13.46 15.59 5.91
CA SER A 620 12.65 16.32 6.88
C SER A 620 11.58 17.07 6.14
N ASP A 621 10.33 16.88 6.56
CA ASP A 621 9.18 17.54 5.95
C ASP A 621 8.44 18.34 7.02
N CYS A 622 7.86 19.46 6.65
CA CYS A 622 7.00 20.23 7.54
C CYS A 622 5.73 20.68 6.83
N SER A 623 4.65 20.77 7.58
CA SER A 623 3.41 21.32 7.09
C SER A 623 2.74 22.24 8.10
N LEU A 624 2.04 23.25 7.58
CA LEU A 624 1.22 24.16 8.36
C LEU A 624 -0.17 24.24 7.74
N SER A 625 -1.19 23.93 8.52
CA SER A 625 -2.58 23.99 8.08
C SER A 625 -3.38 24.95 8.93
N LYS A 626 -4.35 25.61 8.30
CA LYS A 626 -5.36 26.41 8.98
C LYS A 626 -6.74 25.98 8.55
N ARG A 627 -7.61 25.71 9.52
CA ARG A 627 -9.03 25.47 9.32
C ARG A 627 -9.81 26.75 9.57
N GLN A 628 -10.72 27.07 8.65
CA GLN A 628 -11.62 28.20 8.78
C GLN A 628 -13.04 27.71 8.59
N ARG A 629 -13.87 27.82 9.63
CA ARG A 629 -15.30 27.54 9.51
C ARG A 629 -16.01 28.73 8.90
N ILE A 630 -16.75 28.50 7.82
CA ILE A 630 -17.53 29.48 7.08
C ILE A 630 -18.99 29.01 7.11
N ARG A 631 -19.79 29.51 8.06
CA ARG A 631 -21.15 29.01 8.33
C ARG A 631 -21.13 27.49 8.68
N SER A 632 -21.77 26.66 7.88
CA SER A 632 -21.82 25.20 8.02
C SER A 632 -20.69 24.47 7.24
N GLN A 633 -19.85 25.22 6.54
CA GLN A 633 -18.83 24.69 5.65
C GLN A 633 -17.43 24.87 6.28
N GLU A 634 -16.46 24.07 5.86
CA GLU A 634 -15.08 24.17 6.35
C GLU A 634 -14.11 24.35 5.19
N LEU A 635 -13.25 25.36 5.31
CA LEU A 635 -12.10 25.58 4.43
C LEU A 635 -10.83 25.20 5.20
N LYS A 636 -10.03 24.27 4.67
CA LYS A 636 -8.70 23.94 5.17
C LYS A 636 -7.66 24.35 4.12
N LEU A 637 -6.71 25.17 4.53
CA LEU A 637 -5.55 25.56 3.73
C LEU A 637 -4.32 24.91 4.33
N THR A 638 -3.50 24.27 3.51
CA THR A 638 -2.26 23.61 3.96
C THR A 638 -1.10 24.01 3.06
N LEU A 639 0.01 24.40 3.68
CA LEU A 639 1.31 24.57 3.05
C LEU A 639 2.24 23.47 3.54
N GLU A 640 2.85 22.73 2.62
CA GLU A 640 3.84 21.70 2.90
C GLU A 640 5.17 22.05 2.27
N VAL A 641 6.25 21.79 2.99
CA VAL A 641 7.64 21.87 2.50
C VAL A 641 8.28 20.52 2.75
N ASN A 642 8.64 19.82 1.68
CA ASN A 642 9.25 18.50 1.72
C ASN A 642 10.75 18.60 1.48
N ASN A 643 11.52 17.71 2.08
CA ASN A 643 12.98 17.71 2.07
C ASN A 643 13.55 19.11 2.46
N LEU A 644 13.11 19.63 3.61
CA LEU A 644 13.41 20.95 4.12
C LEU A 644 14.92 21.27 4.17
N LEU A 645 15.74 20.24 4.44
CA LEU A 645 17.21 20.36 4.50
C LEU A 645 17.87 20.19 3.14
N ASN A 646 17.09 20.07 2.06
CA ASN A 646 17.54 19.97 0.67
C ASN A 646 18.60 18.87 0.47
N GLN A 647 18.45 17.71 1.14
CA GLN A 647 19.38 16.61 0.97
C GLN A 647 19.27 16.04 -0.43
N GLN A 648 20.42 15.82 -1.06
CA GLN A 648 20.52 15.07 -2.31
C GLN A 648 20.68 13.59 -1.98
N TYR A 649 19.79 12.77 -2.47
CA TYR A 649 19.77 11.34 -2.12
C TYR A 649 19.15 10.49 -3.23
N GLU A 650 19.41 9.19 -3.16
CA GLU A 650 18.87 8.19 -4.05
C GLU A 650 18.25 7.08 -3.22
N VAL A 651 17.06 6.63 -3.57
CA VAL A 651 16.44 5.43 -2.99
C VAL A 651 16.96 4.19 -3.74
N VAL A 652 16.97 4.27 -5.05
CA VAL A 652 17.57 3.29 -5.96
C VAL A 652 18.78 3.96 -6.63
N SER A 653 19.88 3.25 -6.76
CA SER A 653 21.11 3.76 -7.37
C SER A 653 20.87 4.33 -8.76
N CYS A 654 21.46 5.48 -9.05
CA CYS A 654 21.29 6.24 -10.30
C CYS A 654 19.88 6.80 -10.53
N TYR A 655 19.03 6.85 -9.50
CA TYR A 655 17.72 7.50 -9.53
C TYR A 655 17.66 8.63 -8.48
N PRO A 656 18.21 9.82 -8.81
CA PRO A 656 18.21 10.94 -7.88
C PRO A 656 16.78 11.36 -7.52
N MET A 657 16.59 11.65 -6.24
CA MET A 657 15.31 12.10 -5.70
C MET A 657 15.22 13.65 -5.70
N PRO A 658 14.01 14.21 -5.67
CA PRO A 658 13.82 15.66 -5.61
C PRO A 658 14.43 16.28 -4.35
N GLY A 659 15.09 17.44 -4.51
CA GLY A 659 15.50 18.30 -3.41
C GLY A 659 14.31 18.96 -2.73
N ILE A 660 14.55 20.09 -2.04
CA ILE A 660 13.49 20.87 -1.39
C ILE A 660 12.36 21.22 -2.36
N ASN A 661 11.15 20.98 -1.95
CA ASN A 661 9.95 21.24 -2.75
C ASN A 661 8.77 21.62 -1.85
N PHE A 662 7.77 22.28 -2.42
CA PHE A 662 6.60 22.72 -1.70
C PHE A 662 5.31 22.31 -2.38
N LYS A 663 4.24 22.18 -1.58
CA LYS A 663 2.89 21.87 -2.03
C LYS A 663 1.90 22.74 -1.27
N PHE A 664 0.95 23.31 -1.98
CA PHE A 664 -0.17 24.05 -1.44
C PHE A 664 -1.47 23.28 -1.69
N ILE A 665 -2.27 23.11 -0.64
CA ILE A 665 -3.51 22.34 -0.69
C ILE A 665 -4.66 23.20 -0.20
N VAL A 666 -5.73 23.24 -0.96
CA VAL A 666 -7.01 23.85 -0.60
C VAL A 666 -8.06 22.74 -0.53
N GLN A 667 -8.69 22.58 0.62
CA GLN A 667 -9.81 21.65 0.80
C GLN A 667 -11.03 22.43 1.26
N TYR A 668 -12.15 22.17 0.61
CA TYR A 668 -13.43 22.77 0.94
C TYR A 668 -14.47 21.68 1.17
N MET A 669 -15.12 21.70 2.32
CA MET A 669 -16.11 20.72 2.76
C MET A 669 -17.45 21.40 2.98
N PHE A 670 -18.51 20.82 2.34
CA PHE A 670 -19.89 21.31 2.37
C PHE A 670 -20.75 20.52 3.33
#